data_9fd34db65760965d3bc2fd211cdddd45
#
_entry.id   9fd34db65760965d3bc2fd211cdddd45
#
_cell.length_a   1.000
_cell.length_b   1.000
_cell.length_c   1.000
_cell.angle_alpha   90.00
_cell.angle_beta   90.00
_cell.angle_gamma   90.00
#
_symmetry.space_group_name_H-M   'P 1'
#
loop_
_entity.id
_entity.type
_entity.pdbx_description
1 polymer ?
#
loop_
_entity_poly.entity_id
_entity_poly.type
_entity_poly.pdbx_seq_one_letter_code
_entity_poly.pdbx_strand_id
1 'polypeptide(L)'
;MKKLLLAVFSIATTFSLYAQREVPQERMEQIYEEVKTPYKYGLAVAPADNYHKIDCPTVFRQGDKWLMTYVVYNGKGGTDGRGYETWIAESDNLLEWRTLGRVLSYRDGKWDCNQRGGFPALPDMEWGGSYELQTYKGRHWMTYIGGEGTGYEAVKAPLYVGLAWTKGDISTAHEWESLDKPILSIHDKDAQWWEKLTQYKSTVYWDKDKTLGAPFVMYYNAGGHHPETNLKGERVGIALSKDMKTWKRYSGNPVFAHEADGTITGDAHIQKMGDVYVMFYFSAFEPSRKYKAFNTFAASYDLVNWTDWKGADLIIPSKNYDELFAHKSYVVKHDGVVYHFYCAVNNAEQRGIAIATSKPMGRSAVRFPVPESKNRRQIIELNEGWKTWRVENGKLRVESEKTVNIPHNWDDYYGYRQLTHGNLHGTVLYKKDFTLNNSQFSILNSQLKKYFLRFDGVGTYATITVNGKDFGRHPIGRTTLTLDVTDELKQGVNRLEVKAEHPEMIADMPWVCGGCSSEWGFSEGSQPLGIFRPVVLEVTDEIRIEPFGVHIWNDEKAANVFVETEVKNYSKTTETVELVNKLSNADGKQVFRLVEKVTLAPGEMKVIRQQAPVENPVLWNTENPYLYKLASMIKRDTKTTDEISTPFGIRTISWPVKRNDGDGRFYLNGKPVFINGVCEYEHQFGQSHAFGNEQVAARVKQIRAAGFNAFRDAHQPHHLDYQKYWDEEGILFWTQFSAHVWYDTPEFRENFKKLLRQWVKERRNSPSVVMWGLQNESTLPREFAQECSDLIREMDPTAKTMRVITTCNGGEGTDWNVIQNWSGTYGGDVTKYDRELSQANQLLNGEYGAWRSIDPVSYTHLRAHET
;
A
#
# COMPACT_ATOMS: atom_id res chain seq x y z
N MET A 1 -75.89 16.74 -25.37
CA MET A 1 -74.99 15.55 -25.18
C MET A 1 -73.68 15.62 -25.92
N LYS A 2 -73.56 16.05 -27.18
CA LYS A 2 -72.20 16.11 -27.86
C LYS A 2 -71.16 17.08 -27.25
N LYS A 3 -71.58 18.17 -26.62
CA LYS A 3 -70.64 19.13 -25.96
C LYS A 3 -70.21 18.67 -24.57
N LEU A 4 -70.96 17.82 -23.92
CA LEU A 4 -70.56 17.25 -22.63
C LEU A 4 -69.54 16.05 -22.78
N LEU A 5 -69.63 15.32 -23.90
CA LEU A 5 -68.65 14.24 -24.20
C LEU A 5 -67.27 14.76 -24.58
N LEU A 6 -67.16 15.93 -25.24
CA LEU A 6 -65.83 16.52 -25.58
C LEU A 6 -65.11 17.09 -24.36
N ALA A 7 -65.86 17.61 -23.36
CA ALA A 7 -65.26 18.12 -22.13
C ALA A 7 -64.73 16.99 -21.23
N VAL A 8 -65.37 15.81 -21.21
CA VAL A 8 -64.93 14.62 -20.44
C VAL A 8 -63.75 13.97 -21.13
N PHE A 9 -63.65 13.95 -22.43
CA PHE A 9 -62.47 13.43 -23.15
C PHE A 9 -61.21 14.34 -23.04
N SER A 10 -61.40 15.69 -23.01
CA SER A 10 -60.31 16.63 -22.78
C SER A 10 -59.76 16.60 -21.35
N ILE A 11 -60.57 16.30 -20.35
CA ILE A 11 -60.15 16.15 -18.94
C ILE A 11 -59.47 14.82 -18.74
N ALA A 12 -59.91 13.73 -19.39
CA ALA A 12 -59.26 12.44 -19.32
C ALA A 12 -57.88 12.40 -20.01
N THR A 13 -57.68 13.15 -21.10
CA THR A 13 -56.39 13.27 -21.79
C THR A 13 -55.41 14.19 -21.07
N THR A 14 -55.85 15.17 -20.29
CA THR A 14 -54.96 16.01 -19.46
C THR A 14 -54.55 15.34 -18.14
N PHE A 15 -55.36 14.43 -17.61
CA PHE A 15 -54.96 13.62 -16.44
C PHE A 15 -54.04 12.44 -16.79
N SER A 16 -53.96 12.01 -18.03
CA SER A 16 -53.06 10.92 -18.47
C SER A 16 -51.64 11.36 -18.75
N LEU A 17 -51.33 12.66 -18.68
CA LEU A 17 -49.99 13.22 -18.92
C LEU A 17 -49.14 13.38 -17.65
N TYR A 18 -49.67 13.04 -16.48
CA TYR A 18 -48.96 13.03 -15.20
C TYR A 18 -48.92 11.65 -14.55
N ALA A 19 -49.06 10.58 -15.31
CA ALA A 19 -48.69 9.26 -14.81
C ALA A 19 -47.18 9.23 -14.61
N GLN A 20 -46.74 8.99 -13.40
CA GLN A 20 -45.36 8.79 -13.01
C GLN A 20 -44.68 7.80 -13.97
N ARG A 21 -43.79 8.29 -14.84
CA ARG A 21 -43.17 7.47 -15.88
C ARG A 21 -42.00 6.74 -15.29
N GLU A 22 -42.23 5.53 -14.78
CA GLU A 22 -41.16 4.64 -14.34
C GLU A 22 -40.24 4.24 -15.49
N VAL A 23 -38.95 4.08 -15.23
CA VAL A 23 -38.01 3.56 -16.22
C VAL A 23 -38.22 2.05 -16.33
N PRO A 24 -38.54 1.53 -17.55
CA PRO A 24 -38.80 0.09 -17.71
C PRO A 24 -37.65 -0.79 -17.28
N GLN A 25 -37.95 -1.98 -16.75
CA GLN A 25 -36.96 -2.94 -16.26
C GLN A 25 -35.89 -3.29 -17.32
N GLU A 26 -36.29 -3.47 -18.57
CA GLU A 26 -35.35 -3.72 -19.67
C GLU A 26 -34.33 -2.58 -19.83
N ARG A 27 -34.78 -1.31 -19.67
CA ARG A 27 -33.90 -0.14 -19.73
C ARG A 27 -32.98 -0.07 -18.51
N MET A 28 -33.46 -0.47 -17.33
CA MET A 28 -32.67 -0.57 -16.11
C MET A 28 -31.56 -1.62 -16.25
N GLU A 29 -31.86 -2.76 -16.87
CA GLU A 29 -30.87 -3.81 -17.15
C GLU A 29 -29.80 -3.35 -18.15
N GLN A 30 -30.20 -2.63 -19.22
CA GLN A 30 -29.25 -2.03 -20.16
C GLN A 30 -28.31 -1.04 -19.46
N ILE A 31 -28.85 -0.18 -18.56
CA ILE A 31 -28.03 0.72 -17.76
C ILE A 31 -27.09 -0.07 -16.88
N TYR A 32 -27.56 -1.09 -16.17
CA TYR A 32 -26.69 -1.93 -15.32
C TYR A 32 -25.53 -2.53 -16.09
N GLU A 33 -25.80 -3.13 -17.26
CA GLU A 33 -24.74 -3.72 -18.11
C GLU A 33 -23.71 -2.67 -18.57
N GLU A 34 -24.14 -1.45 -18.82
CA GLU A 34 -23.28 -0.34 -19.24
C GLU A 34 -22.40 0.19 -18.09
N VAL A 35 -22.91 0.24 -16.85
CA VAL A 35 -22.25 0.92 -15.74
C VAL A 35 -21.55 -0.02 -14.76
N LYS A 36 -21.76 -1.34 -14.84
CA LYS A 36 -21.15 -2.30 -13.89
C LYS A 36 -19.63 -2.29 -13.96
N THR A 37 -19.01 -2.37 -12.79
CA THR A 37 -17.54 -2.35 -12.62
C THR A 37 -17.07 -3.54 -11.77
N PRO A 38 -17.04 -4.76 -12.35
CA PRO A 38 -16.77 -5.98 -11.60
C PRO A 38 -15.30 -6.14 -11.16
N TYR A 39 -14.39 -5.32 -11.71
CA TYR A 39 -12.97 -5.44 -11.45
C TYR A 39 -12.50 -4.38 -10.45
N LYS A 40 -12.26 -4.77 -9.21
CA LYS A 40 -11.71 -3.89 -8.19
C LYS A 40 -10.21 -3.69 -8.40
N TYR A 41 -9.81 -2.49 -8.80
CA TYR A 41 -8.41 -2.11 -8.98
C TYR A 41 -7.67 -1.98 -7.64
N GLY A 42 -8.30 -1.38 -6.63
CA GLY A 42 -7.73 -1.14 -5.30
C GLY A 42 -7.81 0.32 -4.88
N LEU A 43 -7.03 0.70 -3.87
CA LEU A 43 -7.00 2.08 -3.41
C LEU A 43 -6.34 3.00 -4.43
N ALA A 44 -6.96 4.15 -4.71
CA ALA A 44 -6.40 5.24 -5.49
C ALA A 44 -5.64 6.22 -4.60
N VAL A 45 -6.23 6.56 -3.44
CA VAL A 45 -5.65 7.45 -2.44
C VAL A 45 -5.89 6.86 -1.06
N ALA A 46 -4.83 6.79 -0.27
CA ALA A 46 -4.88 6.39 1.12
C ALA A 46 -4.22 7.46 2.00
N PRO A 47 -4.61 7.60 3.27
CA PRO A 47 -3.90 8.48 4.20
C PRO A 47 -2.48 7.97 4.46
N ALA A 48 -1.57 8.90 4.71
CA ALA A 48 -0.18 8.56 5.02
C ALA A 48 0.00 7.97 6.42
N ASP A 49 -0.98 8.13 7.30
CA ASP A 49 -0.97 7.67 8.69
C ASP A 49 -2.33 7.13 9.14
N ASN A 50 -2.39 6.64 10.38
CA ASN A 50 -3.61 6.07 10.97
C ASN A 50 -4.55 7.10 11.61
N TYR A 51 -4.23 8.38 11.58
CA TYR A 51 -5.03 9.46 12.16
C TYR A 51 -5.91 10.14 11.12
N HIS A 52 -5.44 10.24 9.88
CA HIS A 52 -6.22 10.82 8.79
C HIS A 52 -7.20 9.81 8.21
N LYS A 53 -8.37 10.31 7.80
CA LYS A 53 -9.39 9.56 7.06
C LYS A 53 -9.71 10.32 5.78
N ILE A 54 -9.76 9.63 4.66
CA ILE A 54 -10.02 10.20 3.33
C ILE A 54 -11.36 9.71 2.84
N ASP A 55 -12.21 10.62 2.31
CA ASP A 55 -13.60 10.32 1.97
C ASP A 55 -14.12 11.17 0.80
N CYS A 56 -15.33 10.85 0.30
CA CYS A 56 -16.13 11.63 -0.65
C CYS A 56 -15.38 12.08 -1.92
N PRO A 57 -15.00 11.18 -2.83
CA PRO A 57 -14.36 11.56 -4.07
C PRO A 57 -15.30 12.36 -4.98
N THR A 58 -14.77 13.35 -5.70
CA THR A 58 -15.42 14.02 -6.82
C THR A 58 -14.42 14.20 -7.94
N VAL A 59 -14.63 13.50 -9.06
CA VAL A 59 -13.68 13.43 -10.18
C VAL A 59 -14.16 14.31 -11.33
N PHE A 60 -13.27 15.09 -11.89
CA PHE A 60 -13.53 15.98 -13.02
C PHE A 60 -12.27 16.14 -13.88
N ARG A 61 -12.40 16.81 -15.03
CA ARG A 61 -11.29 16.99 -15.96
C ARG A 61 -11.00 18.47 -16.17
N GLN A 62 -9.74 18.78 -16.42
CA GLN A 62 -9.31 20.06 -16.97
C GLN A 62 -8.20 19.85 -17.99
N GLY A 63 -8.49 20.14 -19.25
CA GLY A 63 -7.60 19.84 -20.37
C GLY A 63 -7.28 18.35 -20.42
N ASP A 64 -6.00 18.00 -20.39
CA ASP A 64 -5.55 16.62 -20.46
C ASP A 64 -5.45 15.94 -19.10
N LYS A 65 -5.65 16.67 -17.99
CA LYS A 65 -5.53 16.14 -16.63
C LYS A 65 -6.87 15.76 -16.03
N TRP A 66 -6.89 14.62 -15.34
CA TRP A 66 -7.94 14.27 -14.42
C TRP A 66 -7.66 14.83 -13.05
N LEU A 67 -8.66 15.38 -12.40
CA LEU A 67 -8.58 15.96 -11.08
C LEU A 67 -9.60 15.27 -10.17
N MET A 68 -9.27 15.15 -8.90
CA MET A 68 -10.17 14.62 -7.89
C MET A 68 -10.08 15.46 -6.62
N THR A 69 -11.20 16.05 -6.20
CA THR A 69 -11.30 16.53 -4.82
C THR A 69 -11.80 15.42 -3.92
N TYR A 70 -11.32 15.44 -2.70
CA TYR A 70 -11.76 14.56 -1.62
C TYR A 70 -11.63 15.26 -0.28
N VAL A 71 -12.36 14.78 0.71
CA VAL A 71 -12.30 15.32 2.06
C VAL A 71 -11.27 14.56 2.89
N VAL A 72 -10.56 15.28 3.74
CA VAL A 72 -9.61 14.72 4.69
C VAL A 72 -9.99 15.14 6.10
N TYR A 73 -10.21 14.16 6.97
CA TYR A 73 -10.38 14.35 8.39
C TYR A 73 -9.05 14.10 9.11
N ASN A 74 -8.61 15.07 9.92
CA ASN A 74 -7.43 14.91 10.76
C ASN A 74 -7.84 14.52 12.18
N GLY A 75 -7.74 13.24 12.50
CA GLY A 75 -8.06 12.69 13.81
C GLY A 75 -6.91 12.70 14.82
N LYS A 76 -5.81 13.42 14.58
CA LYS A 76 -4.70 13.55 15.51
C LYS A 76 -5.17 14.29 16.77
N GLY A 77 -5.31 13.54 17.87
CA GLY A 77 -5.96 14.02 19.09
C GLY A 77 -7.20 13.21 19.49
N GLY A 78 -7.53 12.14 18.73
CA GLY A 78 -8.66 11.25 19.00
C GLY A 78 -9.94 11.67 18.27
N THR A 79 -11.10 11.33 18.82
CA THR A 79 -12.43 11.68 18.29
C THR A 79 -12.73 13.17 18.33
N ASP A 80 -11.92 13.95 19.01
CA ASP A 80 -12.06 15.41 19.17
C ASP A 80 -11.17 16.21 18.21
N GLY A 81 -10.57 15.58 17.20
CA GLY A 81 -9.87 16.29 16.12
C GLY A 81 -10.79 17.26 15.38
N ARG A 82 -10.21 18.31 14.77
CA ARG A 82 -10.97 19.21 13.88
C ARG A 82 -11.57 18.37 12.75
N GLY A 83 -12.60 18.81 12.10
CA GLY A 83 -13.32 18.06 11.10
C GLY A 83 -12.62 17.99 9.72
N TYR A 84 -13.41 18.24 8.69
CA TYR A 84 -12.97 18.11 7.30
C TYR A 84 -12.22 19.31 6.75
N GLU A 85 -11.20 19.02 5.95
CA GLU A 85 -10.63 19.91 4.94
C GLU A 85 -10.86 19.29 3.55
N THR A 86 -10.82 20.09 2.50
CA THR A 86 -10.89 19.61 1.10
C THR A 86 -9.51 19.62 0.48
N TRP A 87 -9.11 18.49 -0.08
CA TRP A 87 -7.85 18.30 -0.79
C TRP A 87 -8.10 18.00 -2.27
N ILE A 88 -7.07 18.21 -3.09
CA ILE A 88 -7.11 17.90 -4.52
C ILE A 88 -5.93 17.02 -4.92
N ALA A 89 -6.19 16.10 -5.84
CA ALA A 89 -5.19 15.26 -6.51
C ALA A 89 -5.35 15.31 -8.02
N GLU A 90 -4.30 14.94 -8.75
CA GLU A 90 -4.30 14.80 -10.21
C GLU A 90 -3.93 13.40 -10.67
N SER A 91 -4.35 13.04 -11.88
CA SER A 91 -4.03 11.78 -12.55
C SER A 91 -3.98 11.98 -14.07
N ASP A 92 -3.12 11.20 -14.73
CA ASP A 92 -3.07 11.11 -16.20
C ASP A 92 -3.95 9.97 -16.74
N ASN A 93 -4.32 8.99 -15.89
CA ASN A 93 -4.91 7.71 -16.32
C ASN A 93 -6.10 7.23 -15.49
N LEU A 94 -6.61 8.05 -14.54
CA LEU A 94 -7.70 7.73 -13.60
C LEU A 94 -7.36 6.63 -12.58
N LEU A 95 -6.20 6.00 -12.65
CA LEU A 95 -5.80 4.89 -11.78
C LEU A 95 -4.76 5.31 -10.74
N GLU A 96 -3.78 6.07 -11.15
CA GLU A 96 -2.67 6.53 -10.32
C GLU A 96 -2.84 8.02 -10.02
N TRP A 97 -2.87 8.37 -8.74
CA TRP A 97 -3.21 9.71 -8.27
C TRP A 97 -2.08 10.32 -7.45
N ARG A 98 -1.80 11.58 -7.70
CA ARG A 98 -0.84 12.40 -6.96
C ARG A 98 -1.54 13.52 -6.24
N THR A 99 -1.48 13.54 -4.92
CA THR A 99 -2.03 14.64 -4.11
C THR A 99 -1.26 15.94 -4.35
N LEU A 100 -1.99 17.02 -4.61
CA LEU A 100 -1.43 18.36 -4.84
C LEU A 100 -1.46 19.21 -3.58
N GLY A 101 -2.53 19.14 -2.77
CA GLY A 101 -2.67 19.92 -1.56
C GLY A 101 -4.11 20.26 -1.21
N ARG A 102 -4.29 21.27 -0.35
CA ARG A 102 -5.57 21.73 0.17
C ARG A 102 -6.19 22.81 -0.73
N VAL A 103 -7.53 22.80 -0.82
CA VAL A 103 -8.33 23.81 -1.53
C VAL A 103 -9.39 24.46 -0.63
N LEU A 104 -9.79 23.81 0.48
CA LEU A 104 -10.53 24.45 1.57
C LEU A 104 -9.91 24.03 2.90
N SER A 105 -9.40 24.99 3.64
CA SER A 105 -8.78 24.81 4.96
C SER A 105 -9.65 25.36 6.08
N TYR A 106 -9.36 25.04 7.33
CA TYR A 106 -10.06 25.57 8.50
C TYR A 106 -10.09 27.11 8.53
N ARG A 107 -11.19 27.70 9.03
CA ARG A 107 -11.38 29.16 9.13
C ARG A 107 -11.76 29.55 10.55
N ASP A 108 -10.82 29.81 11.42
CA ASP A 108 -11.10 30.18 12.82
C ASP A 108 -12.04 31.39 12.92
N GLY A 109 -13.00 31.31 13.85
CA GLY A 109 -13.98 32.35 14.08
C GLY A 109 -15.10 32.48 13.06
N LYS A 110 -15.25 31.53 12.13
CA LYS A 110 -16.34 31.45 11.17
C LYS A 110 -17.28 30.28 11.48
N TRP A 111 -18.50 30.30 10.91
CA TRP A 111 -19.52 29.28 11.10
C TRP A 111 -19.07 27.86 10.65
N ASP A 112 -18.08 27.78 9.78
CA ASP A 112 -17.54 26.56 9.17
C ASP A 112 -16.09 26.26 9.65
N CYS A 113 -15.74 26.75 10.85
CA CYS A 113 -14.36 26.74 11.32
C CYS A 113 -13.71 25.35 11.45
N ASN A 114 -14.49 24.29 11.61
CA ASN A 114 -13.98 22.94 11.82
C ASN A 114 -14.38 21.95 10.73
N GLN A 115 -15.35 22.29 9.86
CA GLN A 115 -15.82 21.39 8.81
C GLN A 115 -15.87 22.14 7.50
N ARG A 116 -15.10 21.70 6.49
CA ARG A 116 -15.07 22.29 5.14
C ARG A 116 -14.81 21.21 4.09
N GLY A 117 -15.79 20.29 3.94
CA GLY A 117 -15.75 19.18 2.97
C GLY A 117 -16.41 19.57 1.66
N GLY A 118 -15.64 19.84 0.59
CA GLY A 118 -16.08 20.46 -0.64
C GLY A 118 -16.32 19.50 -1.80
N PHE A 119 -17.28 19.87 -2.65
CA PHE A 119 -17.72 19.15 -3.84
C PHE A 119 -17.83 20.13 -5.02
N PRO A 120 -16.93 20.05 -6.03
CA PRO A 120 -16.95 20.87 -7.23
C PRO A 120 -18.32 20.79 -7.93
N ALA A 121 -18.83 21.95 -8.32
CA ALA A 121 -20.15 22.12 -8.92
C ALA A 121 -20.06 22.31 -10.43
N LEU A 122 -21.18 22.07 -11.11
CA LEU A 122 -21.39 22.26 -12.55
C LEU A 122 -20.52 21.35 -13.44
N PRO A 123 -20.34 20.05 -13.11
CA PRO A 123 -19.69 19.14 -14.02
C PRO A 123 -20.52 18.97 -15.31
N ASP A 124 -19.86 18.60 -16.39
CA ASP A 124 -20.55 18.07 -17.55
C ASP A 124 -21.26 16.77 -17.17
N MET A 125 -22.58 16.70 -17.39
CA MET A 125 -23.41 15.57 -16.99
C MET A 125 -23.49 14.45 -18.04
N GLU A 126 -23.01 14.68 -19.26
CA GLU A 126 -23.17 13.69 -20.33
C GLU A 126 -22.35 12.45 -20.03
N TRP A 127 -22.97 11.28 -20.16
CA TRP A 127 -22.28 10.00 -19.98
C TRP A 127 -21.20 9.79 -21.03
N GLY A 128 -19.94 9.68 -20.58
CA GLY A 128 -18.77 9.64 -21.46
C GLY A 128 -18.45 10.98 -22.11
N GLY A 129 -18.97 12.09 -21.57
CA GLY A 129 -18.71 13.44 -22.00
C GLY A 129 -17.31 13.96 -21.55
N SER A 130 -17.19 15.28 -21.46
CA SER A 130 -15.91 15.92 -21.13
C SER A 130 -15.53 15.79 -19.66
N TYR A 131 -16.52 15.71 -18.77
CA TYR A 131 -16.36 15.80 -17.31
C TYR A 131 -15.70 17.08 -16.82
N GLU A 132 -15.60 18.11 -17.67
CA GLU A 132 -15.06 19.41 -17.29
C GLU A 132 -16.06 20.20 -16.43
N LEU A 133 -15.51 20.98 -15.50
CA LEU A 133 -16.31 21.89 -14.70
C LEU A 133 -16.65 23.15 -15.50
N GLN A 134 -17.94 23.44 -15.65
CA GLN A 134 -18.41 24.62 -16.34
C GLN A 134 -18.26 25.87 -15.45
N THR A 135 -17.89 27.00 -16.07
CA THR A 135 -17.81 28.28 -15.35
C THR A 135 -19.13 29.02 -15.44
N TYR A 136 -19.56 29.62 -14.34
CA TYR A 136 -20.67 30.55 -14.31
C TYR A 136 -20.20 31.90 -13.77
N LYS A 137 -20.47 32.97 -14.53
CA LYS A 137 -19.99 34.33 -14.23
C LYS A 137 -18.46 34.40 -14.03
N GLY A 138 -17.71 33.67 -14.86
CA GLY A 138 -16.25 33.63 -14.83
C GLY A 138 -15.66 33.03 -13.57
N ARG A 139 -16.38 32.11 -12.93
CA ARG A 139 -15.95 31.40 -11.73
C ARG A 139 -16.21 29.90 -11.85
N HIS A 140 -15.31 29.08 -11.28
CA HIS A 140 -15.62 27.73 -10.88
C HIS A 140 -16.26 27.76 -9.48
N TRP A 141 -17.23 26.89 -9.26
CA TRP A 141 -18.03 26.85 -8.04
C TRP A 141 -17.87 25.52 -7.31
N MET A 142 -18.05 25.55 -6.02
CA MET A 142 -17.99 24.38 -5.14
C MET A 142 -19.02 24.56 -4.03
N THR A 143 -19.83 23.54 -3.77
CA THR A 143 -20.57 23.45 -2.53
C THR A 143 -19.73 22.67 -1.50
N TYR A 144 -19.96 22.91 -0.22
CA TYR A 144 -19.26 22.18 0.83
C TYR A 144 -20.14 21.98 2.06
N ILE A 145 -19.92 20.88 2.78
CA ILE A 145 -20.45 20.72 4.13
C ILE A 145 -19.60 21.53 5.09
N GLY A 146 -20.25 22.34 5.91
CA GLY A 146 -19.57 23.23 6.87
C GLY A 146 -20.21 23.17 8.24
N GLY A 147 -19.44 23.49 9.26
CA GLY A 147 -19.94 23.57 10.64
C GLY A 147 -18.86 23.84 11.69
N GLU A 148 -19.31 24.17 12.90
CA GLU A 148 -18.45 24.43 14.06
C GLU A 148 -18.09 23.15 14.83
N GLY A 149 -18.85 22.07 14.61
CA GLY A 149 -18.64 20.80 15.28
C GLY A 149 -17.29 20.16 14.95
N THR A 150 -16.65 19.55 15.94
CA THR A 150 -15.42 18.79 15.77
C THR A 150 -15.69 17.31 15.55
N GLY A 151 -14.70 16.57 15.11
CA GLY A 151 -14.77 15.13 14.86
C GLY A 151 -15.20 14.77 13.44
N TYR A 152 -15.16 13.49 13.15
CA TYR A 152 -15.61 12.94 11.88
C TYR A 152 -17.13 13.14 11.75
N GLU A 153 -17.56 13.82 10.66
CA GLU A 153 -18.97 14.17 10.40
C GLU A 153 -19.63 15.01 11.52
N ALA A 154 -18.85 15.78 12.28
CA ALA A 154 -19.34 16.65 13.32
C ALA A 154 -20.38 16.00 14.28
N VAL A 155 -20.04 14.86 14.85
CA VAL A 155 -20.93 13.96 15.61
C VAL A 155 -21.81 14.68 16.67
N LYS A 156 -21.42 15.87 17.12
CA LYS A 156 -22.11 16.61 18.19
C LYS A 156 -22.82 17.90 17.72
N ALA A 157 -22.77 18.23 16.44
CA ALA A 157 -23.37 19.45 15.90
C ALA A 157 -23.81 19.25 14.44
N PRO A 158 -24.87 19.91 13.99
CA PRO A 158 -25.34 19.77 12.61
C PRO A 158 -24.33 20.36 11.62
N LEU A 159 -24.31 19.79 10.42
CA LEU A 159 -23.64 20.32 9.24
C LEU A 159 -24.63 21.10 8.38
N TYR A 160 -24.12 22.08 7.66
CA TYR A 160 -24.85 22.93 6.74
C TYR A 160 -24.16 22.97 5.38
N VAL A 161 -24.89 23.40 4.33
CA VAL A 161 -24.31 23.55 3.00
C VAL A 161 -23.75 24.97 2.83
N GLY A 162 -22.46 25.05 2.54
CA GLY A 162 -21.73 26.27 2.19
C GLY A 162 -21.51 26.40 0.69
N LEU A 163 -20.97 27.55 0.26
CA LEU A 163 -20.62 27.84 -1.12
C LEU A 163 -19.24 28.49 -1.22
N ALA A 164 -18.40 27.93 -2.07
CA ALA A 164 -17.06 28.45 -2.39
C ALA A 164 -16.93 28.66 -3.91
N TRP A 165 -15.92 29.45 -4.32
CA TRP A 165 -15.59 29.68 -5.73
C TRP A 165 -14.13 30.08 -5.91
N THR A 166 -13.64 29.91 -7.13
CA THR A 166 -12.36 30.45 -7.56
C THR A 166 -12.43 31.00 -8.98
N LYS A 167 -11.54 31.94 -9.29
CA LYS A 167 -11.20 32.37 -10.64
C LYS A 167 -9.82 31.85 -11.07
N GLY A 168 -9.12 31.20 -10.15
CA GLY A 168 -7.79 30.65 -10.39
C GLY A 168 -7.84 29.33 -11.15
N ASP A 169 -6.65 28.81 -11.40
CA ASP A 169 -6.46 27.53 -12.06
C ASP A 169 -6.85 26.38 -11.12
N ILE A 170 -7.92 25.65 -11.47
CA ILE A 170 -8.43 24.54 -10.67
C ILE A 170 -7.54 23.28 -10.69
N SER A 171 -6.50 23.25 -11.52
CA SER A 171 -5.48 22.18 -11.52
C SER A 171 -4.41 22.37 -10.45
N THR A 172 -4.47 23.44 -9.66
CA THR A 172 -3.52 23.74 -8.60
C THR A 172 -4.18 23.74 -7.22
N ALA A 173 -3.42 23.38 -6.20
CA ALA A 173 -3.87 23.49 -4.82
C ALA A 173 -3.75 24.94 -4.34
N HIS A 174 -4.89 25.62 -4.17
CA HIS A 174 -4.99 26.96 -3.59
C HIS A 174 -6.32 27.11 -2.86
N GLU A 175 -6.37 27.99 -1.86
CA GLU A 175 -7.60 28.23 -1.11
C GLU A 175 -8.67 28.92 -1.96
N TRP A 176 -9.90 28.35 -1.96
CA TRP A 176 -11.05 28.96 -2.64
C TRP A 176 -11.76 29.96 -1.74
N GLU A 177 -12.23 31.05 -2.32
CA GLU A 177 -13.09 32.02 -1.64
C GLU A 177 -14.40 31.37 -1.20
N SER A 178 -14.95 31.73 -0.05
CA SER A 178 -16.20 31.16 0.48
C SER A 178 -17.14 32.25 1.03
N LEU A 179 -18.44 31.98 1.07
CA LEU A 179 -19.41 32.79 1.77
C LEU A 179 -19.22 32.70 3.30
N ASP A 180 -19.57 33.78 3.98
CA ASP A 180 -19.54 33.85 5.46
C ASP A 180 -20.82 33.31 6.12
N LYS A 181 -21.73 32.74 5.35
CA LYS A 181 -22.99 32.11 5.82
C LYS A 181 -23.28 30.88 4.96
N PRO A 182 -23.94 29.87 5.52
CA PRO A 182 -24.43 28.75 4.72
C PRO A 182 -25.48 29.19 3.71
N ILE A 183 -25.57 28.47 2.60
CA ILE A 183 -26.63 28.68 1.58
C ILE A 183 -27.86 27.81 1.83
N LEU A 184 -27.73 26.73 2.60
CA LEU A 184 -28.83 25.96 3.18
C LEU A 184 -28.50 25.63 4.64
N SER A 185 -29.50 25.71 5.51
CA SER A 185 -29.38 25.39 6.94
C SER A 185 -30.64 24.67 7.41
N ILE A 186 -30.50 23.77 8.35
CA ILE A 186 -31.64 23.13 9.05
C ILE A 186 -32.53 24.14 9.78
N HIS A 187 -32.04 25.35 10.02
CA HIS A 187 -32.75 26.45 10.70
C HIS A 187 -33.49 27.37 9.75
N ASP A 188 -33.38 27.17 8.43
CA ASP A 188 -34.12 27.96 7.47
C ASP A 188 -35.63 27.77 7.63
N LYS A 189 -36.41 28.81 7.30
CA LYS A 189 -37.87 28.77 7.45
C LYS A 189 -38.53 27.72 6.52
N ASP A 190 -37.92 27.41 5.38
CA ASP A 190 -38.38 26.43 4.41
C ASP A 190 -37.68 25.05 4.57
N ALA A 191 -36.87 24.85 5.66
CA ALA A 191 -36.27 23.56 5.97
C ALA A 191 -37.34 22.52 6.33
N GLN A 192 -37.30 21.39 5.65
CA GLN A 192 -38.30 20.34 5.71
C GLN A 192 -37.92 19.26 6.76
N TRP A 193 -38.87 18.42 7.14
CA TRP A 193 -38.72 17.42 8.21
C TRP A 193 -37.54 16.46 8.00
N TRP A 194 -37.27 16.07 6.75
CA TRP A 194 -36.24 15.08 6.40
C TRP A 194 -34.80 15.59 6.55
N GLU A 195 -34.59 16.89 6.73
CA GLU A 195 -33.26 17.52 6.86
C GLU A 195 -33.01 18.20 8.22
N LYS A 196 -33.89 18.00 9.19
CA LYS A 196 -33.85 18.73 10.48
C LYS A 196 -32.74 18.30 11.43
N LEU A 197 -32.05 17.19 11.16
CA LEU A 197 -30.91 16.76 11.98
C LEU A 197 -29.57 17.33 11.49
N THR A 198 -29.30 17.21 10.19
CA THR A 198 -28.02 17.62 9.59
C THR A 198 -28.10 17.51 8.08
N GLN A 199 -27.25 18.25 7.38
CA GLN A 199 -27.09 18.20 5.93
C GLN A 199 -25.73 17.64 5.58
N TYR A 200 -25.62 16.93 4.44
CA TYR A 200 -24.41 16.25 4.01
C TYR A 200 -24.02 16.68 2.57
N LYS A 201 -23.41 15.76 1.82
CA LYS A 201 -22.89 16.02 0.48
C LYS A 201 -23.97 16.60 -0.44
N SER A 202 -23.56 17.59 -1.21
CA SER A 202 -24.37 18.22 -2.24
C SER A 202 -23.64 18.20 -3.59
N THR A 203 -24.40 17.98 -4.66
CA THR A 203 -23.92 18.04 -6.04
C THR A 203 -24.79 18.99 -6.84
N VAL A 204 -24.19 19.95 -7.53
CA VAL A 204 -24.90 20.97 -8.27
C VAL A 204 -24.71 20.81 -9.77
N TYR A 205 -25.79 20.79 -10.51
CA TYR A 205 -25.82 20.65 -11.96
C TYR A 205 -26.38 21.91 -12.63
N TRP A 206 -25.91 22.17 -13.82
CA TRP A 206 -26.45 23.22 -14.69
C TRP A 206 -27.46 22.63 -15.68
N ASP A 207 -28.73 22.67 -15.31
CA ASP A 207 -29.85 22.30 -16.17
C ASP A 207 -30.19 23.50 -17.09
N LYS A 208 -29.60 23.51 -18.28
CA LYS A 208 -29.81 24.58 -19.28
C LYS A 208 -31.23 24.63 -19.80
N ASP A 209 -31.91 23.49 -19.80
CA ASP A 209 -33.32 23.36 -20.24
C ASP A 209 -34.29 23.82 -19.16
N LYS A 210 -33.83 24.00 -17.93
CA LYS A 210 -34.63 24.41 -16.77
C LYS A 210 -35.81 23.50 -16.51
N THR A 211 -35.60 22.19 -16.63
CA THR A 211 -36.63 21.15 -16.46
C THR A 211 -37.42 21.32 -15.17
N LEU A 212 -36.79 21.77 -14.10
CA LEU A 212 -37.41 22.06 -12.80
C LEU A 212 -37.70 23.56 -12.57
N GLY A 213 -37.69 24.40 -13.62
CA GLY A 213 -37.97 25.82 -13.57
C GLY A 213 -36.82 26.72 -13.13
N ALA A 214 -35.62 26.18 -12.90
CA ALA A 214 -34.42 26.93 -12.55
C ALA A 214 -33.19 26.33 -13.23
N PRO A 215 -32.16 27.15 -13.56
CA PRO A 215 -30.97 26.66 -14.25
C PRO A 215 -30.01 25.87 -13.38
N PHE A 216 -30.05 26.00 -12.06
CA PHE A 216 -29.17 25.27 -11.15
C PHE A 216 -29.98 24.37 -10.24
N VAL A 217 -29.65 23.09 -10.28
CA VAL A 217 -30.28 22.02 -9.51
C VAL A 217 -29.24 21.41 -8.57
N MET A 218 -29.47 21.50 -7.29
CA MET A 218 -28.64 20.86 -6.25
C MET A 218 -29.36 19.63 -5.75
N TYR A 219 -28.69 18.48 -5.82
CA TYR A 219 -29.04 17.30 -5.03
C TYR A 219 -28.23 17.27 -3.76
N TYR A 220 -28.88 17.02 -2.64
CA TYR A 220 -28.17 16.88 -1.37
C TYR A 220 -28.83 15.82 -0.50
N ASN A 221 -28.04 15.12 0.32
CA ASN A 221 -28.61 14.24 1.31
C ASN A 221 -28.61 14.89 2.69
N ALA A 222 -29.58 14.51 3.49
CA ALA A 222 -29.77 15.07 4.81
C ALA A 222 -30.50 14.08 5.74
N GLY A 223 -30.26 14.23 7.04
CA GLY A 223 -30.87 13.40 8.07
C GLY A 223 -32.09 14.03 8.73
N GLY A 224 -33.11 13.21 8.95
CA GLY A 224 -34.36 13.64 9.61
C GLY A 224 -35.18 12.46 10.11
N HIS A 225 -36.25 12.78 10.86
CA HIS A 225 -37.27 11.82 11.30
C HIS A 225 -38.53 11.93 10.46
N HIS A 226 -39.04 10.79 10.01
CA HIS A 226 -40.31 10.77 9.29
C HIS A 226 -41.44 11.20 10.21
N PRO A 227 -42.33 12.15 9.81
CA PRO A 227 -43.29 12.76 10.70
C PRO A 227 -44.34 11.79 11.23
N GLU A 228 -44.73 10.77 10.46
CA GLU A 228 -45.76 9.80 10.85
C GLU A 228 -45.19 8.55 11.51
N THR A 229 -44.06 8.02 10.99
CA THR A 229 -43.50 6.74 11.44
C THR A 229 -42.36 6.92 12.46
N ASN A 230 -41.86 8.16 12.61
CA ASN A 230 -40.68 8.51 13.40
C ASN A 230 -39.41 7.77 13.00
N LEU A 231 -39.38 7.10 11.85
CA LEU A 231 -38.16 6.44 11.33
C LEU A 231 -37.07 7.46 11.06
N LYS A 232 -35.91 7.25 11.66
CA LYS A 232 -34.71 8.03 11.39
C LYS A 232 -34.08 7.54 10.08
N GLY A 233 -33.61 8.46 9.24
CA GLY A 233 -32.90 8.10 8.02
C GLY A 233 -32.30 9.30 7.31
N GLU A 234 -31.41 9.02 6.38
CA GLU A 234 -30.90 9.99 5.44
C GLU A 234 -31.56 9.81 4.08
N ARG A 235 -31.94 10.91 3.48
CA ARG A 235 -32.72 11.00 2.24
C ARG A 235 -32.10 11.99 1.29
N VAL A 236 -32.40 11.84 0.01
CA VAL A 236 -31.95 12.74 -1.06
C VAL A 236 -33.11 13.73 -1.41
N GLY A 237 -32.76 14.99 -1.43
CA GLY A 237 -33.68 16.05 -1.88
C GLY A 237 -33.01 17.03 -2.81
N ILE A 238 -33.83 18.00 -3.29
CA ILE A 238 -33.45 18.97 -4.30
C ILE A 238 -33.63 20.39 -3.76
N ALA A 239 -32.67 21.26 -4.11
CA ALA A 239 -32.82 22.71 -4.03
C ALA A 239 -32.54 23.35 -5.40
N LEU A 240 -33.20 24.43 -5.68
CA LEU A 240 -33.18 25.13 -6.97
C LEU A 240 -32.66 26.55 -6.83
N SER A 241 -31.85 27.02 -7.80
CA SER A 241 -31.28 28.37 -7.80
C SER A 241 -31.27 28.98 -9.20
N LYS A 242 -31.37 30.32 -9.24
CA LYS A 242 -31.20 31.13 -10.47
C LYS A 242 -29.82 31.76 -10.57
N ASP A 243 -29.01 31.75 -9.47
CA ASP A 243 -27.82 32.58 -9.37
C ASP A 243 -26.64 31.90 -8.62
N MET A 244 -26.78 30.63 -8.24
CA MET A 244 -25.85 29.83 -7.41
C MET A 244 -25.77 30.24 -5.92
N LYS A 245 -26.25 31.39 -5.56
CA LYS A 245 -26.14 31.96 -4.21
C LYS A 245 -27.40 31.85 -3.37
N THR A 246 -28.57 31.97 -4.05
CA THR A 246 -29.88 31.90 -3.40
C THR A 246 -30.57 30.62 -3.81
N TRP A 247 -30.93 29.82 -2.82
CA TRP A 247 -31.49 28.48 -3.04
C TRP A 247 -32.90 28.37 -2.43
N LYS A 248 -33.77 27.69 -3.12
CA LYS A 248 -35.10 27.35 -2.66
C LYS A 248 -35.30 25.84 -2.72
N ARG A 249 -35.75 25.25 -1.63
CA ARG A 249 -36.04 23.81 -1.55
C ARG A 249 -37.18 23.43 -2.48
N TYR A 250 -37.04 22.29 -3.12
CA TYR A 250 -38.14 21.76 -3.95
C TYR A 250 -39.28 21.30 -3.05
N SER A 251 -40.51 21.62 -3.44
CA SER A 251 -41.70 21.35 -2.61
C SER A 251 -42.01 19.85 -2.46
N GLY A 252 -41.60 19.04 -3.43
CA GLY A 252 -41.81 17.60 -3.44
C GLY A 252 -40.69 16.76 -2.76
N ASN A 253 -39.80 17.39 -1.99
CA ASN A 253 -38.79 16.67 -1.25
C ASN A 253 -39.35 15.80 -0.11
N PRO A 254 -38.62 14.71 0.31
CA PRO A 254 -37.45 14.14 -0.36
C PRO A 254 -37.86 13.48 -1.69
N VAL A 255 -36.93 13.47 -2.66
CA VAL A 255 -37.18 12.86 -3.99
C VAL A 255 -36.75 11.41 -4.08
N PHE A 256 -35.91 10.96 -3.16
CA PHE A 256 -35.44 9.57 -3.15
C PHE A 256 -34.94 9.12 -1.76
N ALA A 257 -35.31 7.91 -1.36
CA ALA A 257 -34.85 7.28 -0.12
C ALA A 257 -35.10 5.77 -0.07
N HIS A 258 -34.34 5.08 0.76
CA HIS A 258 -34.71 3.75 1.30
C HIS A 258 -35.31 3.95 2.70
N GLU A 259 -36.58 3.63 2.85
CA GLU A 259 -37.36 3.94 4.06
C GLU A 259 -37.32 2.81 5.10
N ALA A 260 -36.15 2.58 5.70
CA ALA A 260 -36.02 1.74 6.89
C ALA A 260 -35.32 2.52 8.01
N ASP A 261 -35.54 2.15 9.25
CA ASP A 261 -35.00 2.88 10.39
C ASP A 261 -33.45 2.83 10.42
N GLY A 262 -32.84 4.00 10.49
CA GLY A 262 -31.39 4.15 10.47
C GLY A 262 -30.74 3.98 9.10
N THR A 263 -31.51 3.79 8.02
CA THR A 263 -30.97 3.66 6.67
C THR A 263 -30.44 4.99 6.16
N ILE A 264 -29.30 4.93 5.49
CA ILE A 264 -28.67 6.06 4.81
C ILE A 264 -28.83 5.89 3.30
N THR A 265 -29.36 6.93 2.64
CA THR A 265 -29.39 7.05 1.17
C THR A 265 -28.78 8.39 0.79
N GLY A 266 -27.65 8.37 0.08
CA GLY A 266 -26.94 9.64 -0.14
C GLY A 266 -25.91 9.66 -1.24
N ASP A 267 -25.22 10.79 -1.32
CA ASP A 267 -24.16 11.11 -2.27
C ASP A 267 -24.58 11.00 -3.73
N ALA A 268 -25.78 11.48 -4.06
CA ALA A 268 -26.33 11.44 -5.41
C ALA A 268 -25.39 12.09 -6.44
N HIS A 269 -24.91 11.28 -7.39
CA HIS A 269 -24.11 11.69 -8.55
C HIS A 269 -24.89 11.35 -9.82
N ILE A 270 -25.30 12.38 -10.58
CA ILE A 270 -26.23 12.23 -11.71
C ILE A 270 -25.48 12.40 -13.02
N GLN A 271 -25.76 11.50 -13.96
CA GLN A 271 -25.31 11.59 -15.34
C GLN A 271 -26.46 11.34 -16.31
N LYS A 272 -26.38 11.94 -17.51
CA LYS A 272 -27.38 11.84 -18.57
C LYS A 272 -26.93 10.81 -19.59
N MET A 273 -27.70 9.76 -19.75
CA MET A 273 -27.45 8.67 -20.72
C MET A 273 -28.52 8.75 -21.83
N GLY A 274 -28.31 9.63 -22.81
CA GLY A 274 -29.27 9.85 -23.89
C GLY A 274 -30.56 10.46 -23.36
N ASP A 275 -31.65 9.69 -23.31
CA ASP A 275 -32.98 10.16 -22.89
C ASP A 275 -33.24 9.96 -21.37
N VAL A 276 -32.33 9.34 -20.62
CA VAL A 276 -32.54 9.03 -19.22
C VAL A 276 -31.42 9.60 -18.34
N TYR A 277 -31.75 10.04 -17.14
CA TYR A 277 -30.83 10.44 -16.11
C TYR A 277 -30.54 9.24 -15.20
N VAL A 278 -29.29 8.99 -14.86
CA VAL A 278 -28.85 7.94 -13.96
C VAL A 278 -28.22 8.57 -12.73
N MET A 279 -28.78 8.28 -11.57
CA MET A 279 -28.27 8.69 -10.28
C MET A 279 -27.48 7.55 -9.67
N PHE A 280 -26.16 7.68 -9.61
CA PHE A 280 -25.32 6.81 -8.79
C PHE A 280 -25.38 7.29 -7.35
N TYR A 281 -25.65 6.38 -6.43
CA TYR A 281 -25.78 6.70 -5.02
C TYR A 281 -25.29 5.53 -4.15
N PHE A 282 -25.10 5.78 -2.87
CA PHE A 282 -24.88 4.72 -1.90
C PHE A 282 -26.04 4.57 -0.94
N SER A 283 -26.18 3.36 -0.40
CA SER A 283 -27.02 3.12 0.76
C SER A 283 -26.20 2.40 1.84
N ALA A 284 -26.55 2.65 3.10
CA ALA A 284 -25.96 1.97 4.24
C ALA A 284 -27.04 1.58 5.26
N PHE A 285 -26.74 0.51 5.99
CA PHE A 285 -27.62 -0.08 7.02
C PHE A 285 -29.00 -0.51 6.49
N GLU A 286 -29.06 -0.86 5.22
CA GLU A 286 -30.27 -1.38 4.57
C GLU A 286 -30.55 -2.82 5.05
N PRO A 287 -31.69 -3.10 5.72
CA PRO A 287 -31.95 -4.40 6.34
C PRO A 287 -32.02 -5.56 5.34
N SER A 288 -32.32 -5.30 4.08
CA SER A 288 -32.37 -6.31 3.02
C SER A 288 -30.99 -6.79 2.56
N ARG A 289 -29.89 -6.16 2.99
CA ARG A 289 -28.53 -6.47 2.61
C ARG A 289 -27.73 -7.13 3.74
N LYS A 290 -26.84 -8.06 3.37
CA LYS A 290 -25.91 -8.73 4.32
C LYS A 290 -24.66 -7.90 4.65
N TYR A 291 -24.39 -6.84 3.92
CA TYR A 291 -23.27 -5.93 4.08
C TYR A 291 -23.76 -4.54 4.52
N LYS A 292 -22.88 -3.80 5.18
CA LYS A 292 -23.27 -2.55 5.85
C LYS A 292 -23.50 -1.39 4.90
N ALA A 293 -22.80 -1.34 3.76
CA ALA A 293 -22.94 -0.26 2.79
C ALA A 293 -22.60 -0.75 1.37
N PHE A 294 -23.20 -0.14 0.37
CA PHE A 294 -23.04 -0.48 -1.03
C PHE A 294 -23.29 0.71 -1.93
N ASN A 295 -22.81 0.66 -3.18
CA ASN A 295 -23.13 1.60 -4.22
C ASN A 295 -24.03 0.94 -5.28
N THR A 296 -25.02 1.68 -5.74
CA THR A 296 -25.99 1.24 -6.73
C THR A 296 -26.48 2.44 -7.57
N PHE A 297 -27.60 2.32 -8.28
CA PHE A 297 -28.14 3.42 -9.08
C PHE A 297 -29.66 3.42 -9.12
N ALA A 298 -30.19 4.57 -9.43
CA ALA A 298 -31.58 4.77 -9.83
C ALA A 298 -31.63 5.54 -11.16
N ALA A 299 -32.73 5.47 -11.90
CA ALA A 299 -32.87 6.17 -13.15
C ALA A 299 -34.18 6.95 -13.23
N SER A 300 -34.18 8.07 -13.98
CA SER A 300 -35.31 9.00 -14.10
C SER A 300 -35.37 9.63 -15.48
N TYR A 301 -36.57 9.96 -15.92
CA TYR A 301 -36.79 10.77 -17.13
C TYR A 301 -36.99 12.26 -16.84
N ASP A 302 -37.16 12.66 -15.56
CA ASP A 302 -37.63 14.02 -15.20
C ASP A 302 -36.88 14.65 -14.02
N LEU A 303 -35.79 13.99 -13.51
CA LEU A 303 -34.97 14.45 -12.40
C LEU A 303 -35.62 14.41 -11.02
N VAL A 304 -36.88 13.99 -10.88
CA VAL A 304 -37.62 13.94 -9.60
C VAL A 304 -38.21 12.58 -9.28
N ASN A 305 -38.67 11.87 -10.32
CA ASN A 305 -39.26 10.54 -10.16
C ASN A 305 -38.20 9.47 -10.49
N TRP A 306 -37.65 8.86 -9.48
CA TRP A 306 -36.53 7.90 -9.59
C TRP A 306 -37.01 6.47 -9.49
N THR A 307 -36.68 5.64 -10.47
CA THR A 307 -36.86 4.19 -10.46
C THR A 307 -35.57 3.56 -9.92
N ASP A 308 -35.70 2.89 -8.79
CA ASP A 308 -34.57 2.27 -8.12
C ASP A 308 -34.20 0.91 -8.74
N TRP A 309 -32.88 0.64 -8.90
CA TRP A 309 -32.39 -0.65 -9.37
C TRP A 309 -32.58 -1.73 -8.30
N LYS A 310 -33.22 -2.85 -8.68
CA LYS A 310 -33.52 -3.95 -7.78
C LYS A 310 -32.63 -5.19 -7.98
N GLY A 311 -31.68 -5.12 -8.93
CA GLY A 311 -30.74 -6.20 -9.20
C GLY A 311 -29.50 -6.17 -8.30
N ALA A 312 -28.39 -6.70 -8.81
CA ALA A 312 -27.12 -6.72 -8.09
C ALA A 312 -26.55 -5.31 -7.90
N ASP A 313 -26.06 -5.02 -6.69
CA ASP A 313 -25.44 -3.73 -6.40
C ASP A 313 -24.12 -3.55 -7.19
N LEU A 314 -23.77 -2.35 -7.57
CA LEU A 314 -22.60 -2.05 -8.39
C LEU A 314 -21.29 -2.31 -7.65
N ILE A 315 -21.20 -1.86 -6.38
CA ILE A 315 -20.04 -2.05 -5.51
C ILE A 315 -20.50 -2.52 -4.13
N ILE A 316 -19.93 -3.60 -3.66
CA ILE A 316 -20.15 -4.15 -2.32
C ILE A 316 -18.80 -4.38 -1.61
N PRO A 317 -18.74 -4.42 -0.28
CA PRO A 317 -17.57 -4.85 0.47
C PRO A 317 -17.11 -6.24 0.03
N SER A 318 -15.85 -6.42 -0.35
CA SER A 318 -15.33 -7.72 -0.82
C SER A 318 -13.81 -7.87 -0.77
N LYS A 319 -13.08 -6.83 -0.36
CA LYS A 319 -11.63 -6.81 -0.27
C LYS A 319 -11.19 -6.34 1.11
N ASN A 320 -9.97 -6.68 1.51
CA ASN A 320 -9.40 -6.31 2.81
C ASN A 320 -9.35 -4.79 3.08
N TYR A 321 -9.39 -3.97 2.04
CA TYR A 321 -9.41 -2.52 2.16
C TYR A 321 -10.82 -1.92 2.22
N ASP A 322 -11.87 -2.68 1.88
CA ASP A 322 -13.27 -2.20 1.89
C ASP A 322 -14.26 -3.13 2.64
N GLU A 323 -13.74 -4.03 3.46
CA GLU A 323 -14.54 -5.09 4.12
C GLU A 323 -15.61 -4.58 5.08
N LEU A 324 -15.47 -3.36 5.61
CA LEU A 324 -16.46 -2.76 6.50
C LEU A 324 -17.48 -1.92 5.74
N PHE A 325 -17.04 -1.03 4.84
CA PHE A 325 -17.89 -0.20 3.99
C PHE A 325 -17.29 -0.02 2.59
N ALA A 326 -18.15 -0.07 1.57
CA ALA A 326 -17.87 0.35 0.22
C ALA A 326 -19.01 1.30 -0.22
N HIS A 327 -18.80 2.63 -0.13
CA HIS A 327 -19.87 3.61 -0.23
C HIS A 327 -19.39 4.94 -0.86
N LYS A 328 -20.29 5.94 -1.00
CA LYS A 328 -19.99 7.30 -1.47
C LYS A 328 -19.44 7.31 -2.88
N SER A 329 -20.32 7.02 -3.82
CA SER A 329 -20.05 6.77 -5.23
C SER A 329 -19.65 8.02 -6.03
N TYR A 330 -18.72 7.87 -6.97
CA TYR A 330 -18.54 8.79 -8.11
C TYR A 330 -18.09 8.00 -9.35
N VAL A 331 -18.79 8.14 -10.46
CA VAL A 331 -18.59 7.30 -11.66
C VAL A 331 -18.25 8.15 -12.85
N VAL A 332 -17.25 7.75 -13.64
CA VAL A 332 -16.90 8.38 -14.92
C VAL A 332 -16.66 7.30 -15.97
N LYS A 333 -16.93 7.62 -17.25
CA LYS A 333 -16.60 6.77 -18.40
C LYS A 333 -15.57 7.46 -19.27
N HIS A 334 -14.46 6.81 -19.54
CA HIS A 334 -13.39 7.35 -20.38
C HIS A 334 -12.75 6.22 -21.20
N ASP A 335 -12.52 6.47 -22.49
CA ASP A 335 -11.91 5.53 -23.45
C ASP A 335 -12.52 4.12 -23.40
N GLY A 336 -13.85 4.08 -23.28
CA GLY A 336 -14.63 2.83 -23.27
C GLY A 336 -14.43 1.98 -22.01
N VAL A 337 -13.92 2.59 -20.93
CA VAL A 337 -13.83 2.01 -19.58
C VAL A 337 -14.66 2.85 -18.61
N VAL A 338 -15.44 2.19 -17.76
CA VAL A 338 -16.12 2.83 -16.64
C VAL A 338 -15.24 2.71 -15.40
N TYR A 339 -15.03 3.82 -14.71
CA TYR A 339 -14.31 3.94 -13.45
C TYR A 339 -15.28 4.35 -12.35
N HIS A 340 -15.39 3.51 -11.34
CA HIS A 340 -16.24 3.76 -10.19
C HIS A 340 -15.36 4.04 -8.98
N PHE A 341 -15.26 5.30 -8.60
CA PHE A 341 -14.58 5.75 -7.39
C PHE A 341 -15.52 5.63 -6.20
N TYR A 342 -14.99 5.17 -5.08
CA TYR A 342 -15.80 5.02 -3.87
C TYR A 342 -14.93 5.11 -2.61
N CYS A 343 -15.54 5.47 -1.48
CA CYS A 343 -14.89 5.39 -0.19
C CYS A 343 -14.85 3.93 0.27
N ALA A 344 -13.64 3.44 0.50
CA ALA A 344 -13.36 2.11 1.03
C ALA A 344 -12.95 2.21 2.50
N VAL A 345 -13.56 1.37 3.34
CA VAL A 345 -13.28 1.32 4.78
C VAL A 345 -13.04 -0.11 5.20
N ASN A 346 -11.90 -0.36 5.82
CA ASN A 346 -11.55 -1.68 6.35
C ASN A 346 -11.98 -1.87 7.81
N ASN A 347 -11.79 -3.08 8.35
CA ASN A 347 -12.15 -3.41 9.73
C ASN A 347 -11.33 -2.66 10.81
N ALA A 348 -10.22 -2.04 10.43
CA ALA A 348 -9.47 -1.13 11.29
C ALA A 348 -9.99 0.32 11.25
N GLU A 349 -11.13 0.56 10.56
CA GLU A 349 -11.74 1.87 10.34
C GLU A 349 -10.88 2.89 9.58
N GLN A 350 -9.85 2.42 8.89
CA GLN A 350 -9.09 3.24 7.97
C GLN A 350 -9.94 3.54 6.73
N ARG A 351 -9.84 4.76 6.21
CA ARG A 351 -10.65 5.24 5.09
C ARG A 351 -9.78 5.80 3.98
N GLY A 352 -10.07 5.41 2.75
CA GLY A 352 -9.41 5.89 1.54
C GLY A 352 -10.34 5.80 0.33
N ILE A 353 -9.88 6.32 -0.80
CA ILE A 353 -10.61 6.23 -2.05
C ILE A 353 -10.13 5.01 -2.82
N ALA A 354 -11.06 4.16 -3.23
CA ALA A 354 -10.80 2.99 -4.07
C ALA A 354 -11.46 3.14 -5.45
N ILE A 355 -11.01 2.31 -6.39
CA ILE A 355 -11.51 2.27 -7.77
C ILE A 355 -11.93 0.85 -8.12
N ALA A 356 -13.08 0.74 -8.79
CA ALA A 356 -13.46 -0.44 -9.56
C ALA A 356 -13.68 -0.05 -11.03
N THR A 357 -13.45 -0.99 -11.94
CA THR A 357 -13.47 -0.72 -13.39
C THR A 357 -14.32 -1.73 -14.15
N SER A 358 -14.83 -1.33 -15.32
CA SER A 358 -15.60 -2.21 -16.21
C SER A 358 -14.73 -3.21 -16.98
N LYS A 359 -13.41 -2.96 -17.05
CA LYS A 359 -12.41 -3.85 -17.69
C LYS A 359 -11.27 -4.13 -16.70
N PRO A 360 -10.55 -5.24 -16.81
CA PRO A 360 -9.39 -5.49 -15.95
C PRO A 360 -8.26 -4.49 -16.26
N MET A 361 -7.90 -3.67 -15.26
CA MET A 361 -6.89 -2.61 -15.35
C MET A 361 -5.69 -2.86 -14.43
N GLY A 362 -5.46 -4.10 -14.00
CA GLY A 362 -4.41 -4.43 -13.05
C GLY A 362 -4.82 -4.21 -11.59
N ARG A 363 -3.84 -3.88 -10.74
CA ARG A 363 -4.03 -3.68 -9.29
C ARG A 363 -3.27 -2.46 -8.80
N SER A 364 -3.85 -1.73 -7.88
CA SER A 364 -3.19 -0.61 -7.21
C SER A 364 -2.06 -1.07 -6.29
N ALA A 365 -0.99 -0.28 -6.24
CA ALA A 365 0.07 -0.41 -5.24
C ALA A 365 -0.22 0.37 -3.95
N VAL A 366 -1.23 1.24 -3.94
CA VAL A 366 -1.58 2.04 -2.76
C VAL A 366 -2.16 1.13 -1.68
N ARG A 367 -1.68 1.28 -0.44
CA ARG A 367 -2.12 0.52 0.74
C ARG A 367 -2.48 1.46 1.87
N PHE A 368 -3.35 1.02 2.77
CA PHE A 368 -3.50 1.68 4.05
C PHE A 368 -2.22 1.55 4.88
N PRO A 369 -1.89 2.56 5.70
CA PRO A 369 -0.82 2.42 6.68
C PRO A 369 -1.13 1.26 7.64
N VAL A 370 -0.09 0.62 8.14
CA VAL A 370 -0.28 -0.45 9.11
C VAL A 370 -0.99 0.11 10.35
N PRO A 371 -2.12 -0.47 10.80
CA PRO A 371 -2.85 0.05 11.95
C PRO A 371 -1.98 0.06 13.21
N GLU A 372 -1.92 1.20 13.90
CA GLU A 372 -1.30 1.27 15.21
C GLU A 372 -2.13 0.47 16.23
N SER A 373 -1.56 -0.59 16.74
CA SER A 373 -2.18 -1.39 17.79
C SER A 373 -1.98 -0.72 19.16
N LYS A 374 -3.02 -0.20 19.76
CA LYS A 374 -2.99 0.49 21.08
C LYS A 374 -2.41 -0.35 22.24
N ASN A 375 -2.22 -1.66 22.08
CA ASN A 375 -1.77 -2.57 23.14
C ASN A 375 -0.80 -3.66 22.65
N ARG A 376 -0.13 -3.45 21.51
CA ARG A 376 0.72 -4.45 20.87
C ARG A 376 2.08 -3.83 20.54
N ARG A 377 2.92 -4.56 19.82
CA ARG A 377 4.20 -4.07 19.29
C ARG A 377 4.00 -2.71 18.59
N GLN A 378 4.79 -1.72 18.99
CA GLN A 378 4.83 -0.39 18.35
C GLN A 378 6.13 -0.29 17.56
N ILE A 379 6.06 0.30 16.39
CA ILE A 379 7.23 0.62 15.55
C ILE A 379 7.34 2.15 15.50
N ILE A 380 8.46 2.65 15.98
CA ILE A 380 8.79 4.07 15.92
C ILE A 380 9.89 4.24 14.87
N GLU A 381 9.58 4.92 13.79
CA GLU A 381 10.56 5.22 12.76
C GLU A 381 11.54 6.30 13.26
N LEU A 382 12.83 6.02 13.08
CA LEU A 382 13.91 6.95 13.46
C LEU A 382 14.62 7.51 12.22
N ASN A 383 13.93 7.63 11.10
CA ASN A 383 14.54 7.90 9.81
C ASN A 383 14.81 9.38 9.52
N GLU A 384 14.17 10.32 10.20
CA GLU A 384 14.28 11.76 9.89
C GLU A 384 15.30 12.49 10.75
N GLY A 385 15.93 13.54 10.19
CA GLY A 385 16.70 14.53 10.94
C GLY A 385 17.97 14.02 11.62
N TRP A 386 18.73 13.19 10.93
CA TRP A 386 20.05 12.76 11.39
C TRP A 386 21.12 13.78 11.05
N LYS A 387 22.09 13.96 11.92
CA LYS A 387 23.34 14.65 11.61
C LYS A 387 24.42 13.64 11.29
N THR A 388 25.23 13.90 10.27
CA THR A 388 26.32 12.98 9.87
C THR A 388 27.58 13.75 9.49
N TRP A 389 28.73 13.12 9.73
CA TRP A 389 30.08 13.65 9.46
C TRP A 389 31.00 12.55 8.96
N ARG A 390 32.00 12.94 8.16
CA ARG A 390 33.16 12.10 7.90
C ARG A 390 34.09 12.09 9.12
N VAL A 391 34.76 10.96 9.31
CA VAL A 391 35.81 10.76 10.33
C VAL A 391 37.13 10.51 9.62
N GLU A 392 38.09 11.40 9.80
CA GLU A 392 39.44 11.27 9.25
C GLU A 392 40.48 11.28 10.38
N ASN A 393 41.41 10.33 10.36
CA ASN A 393 42.44 10.14 11.40
C ASN A 393 41.84 10.08 12.83
N GLY A 394 40.67 9.44 12.96
CA GLY A 394 39.95 9.29 14.25
C GLY A 394 39.29 10.58 14.75
N LYS A 395 39.25 11.64 13.97
CA LYS A 395 38.61 12.94 14.32
C LYS A 395 37.46 13.27 13.36
N LEU A 396 36.41 13.90 13.92
CA LEU A 396 35.32 14.42 13.12
C LEU A 396 35.82 15.55 12.22
N ARG A 397 35.50 15.47 10.96
CA ARG A 397 35.66 16.55 9.99
C ARG A 397 34.45 17.46 10.05
N VAL A 398 34.52 18.52 10.86
CA VAL A 398 33.38 19.38 11.19
C VAL A 398 32.77 20.04 9.97
N GLU A 399 33.57 20.43 8.99
CA GLU A 399 33.14 21.01 7.71
C GLU A 399 32.36 20.05 6.82
N SER A 400 32.34 18.76 7.15
CA SER A 400 31.56 17.75 6.44
C SER A 400 30.16 17.51 7.04
N GLU A 401 29.70 18.31 8.02
CA GLU A 401 28.39 18.15 8.63
C GLU A 401 27.26 18.22 7.59
N LYS A 402 26.39 17.24 7.62
CA LYS A 402 25.15 17.23 6.84
C LYS A 402 23.98 16.88 7.76
N THR A 403 22.81 17.45 7.49
CA THR A 403 21.54 16.95 8.04
C THR A 403 20.85 16.13 6.98
N VAL A 404 20.50 14.89 7.29
CA VAL A 404 20.00 13.91 6.33
C VAL A 404 18.83 13.12 6.90
N ASN A 405 18.06 12.51 6.02
CA ASN A 405 17.10 11.47 6.36
C ASN A 405 17.66 10.10 5.95
N ILE A 406 17.28 9.06 6.68
CA ILE A 406 17.59 7.67 6.38
C ILE A 406 16.46 7.13 5.48
N PRO A 407 16.78 6.37 4.44
CA PRO A 407 18.09 5.85 3.99
C PRO A 407 19.06 6.93 3.50
N HIS A 408 20.34 6.81 3.87
CA HIS A 408 21.39 7.70 3.43
C HIS A 408 22.73 6.98 3.29
N ASN A 409 23.49 7.31 2.26
CA ASN A 409 24.88 6.91 2.11
C ASN A 409 25.72 8.09 1.63
N TRP A 410 27.01 8.00 1.90
CA TRP A 410 27.98 9.03 1.51
C TRP A 410 28.49 8.86 0.09
N ASP A 411 28.13 7.79 -0.59
CA ASP A 411 28.50 7.54 -1.97
C ASP A 411 27.79 8.54 -2.87
N ASP A 412 28.55 9.40 -3.51
CA ASP A 412 28.02 10.42 -4.42
C ASP A 412 27.88 9.85 -5.84
N TYR A 413 26.76 9.14 -6.08
CA TYR A 413 26.37 8.79 -7.44
C TYR A 413 25.59 9.95 -8.07
N TYR A 414 26.26 10.79 -8.79
CA TYR A 414 25.61 11.82 -9.58
C TYR A 414 25.24 11.29 -10.95
N GLY A 415 24.11 10.61 -11.04
CA GLY A 415 23.55 10.16 -12.30
C GLY A 415 24.54 9.31 -13.10
N TYR A 416 25.03 9.84 -14.19
CA TYR A 416 25.89 9.13 -15.14
C TYR A 416 27.40 9.38 -14.95
N ARG A 417 27.80 9.99 -13.88
CA ARG A 417 29.23 10.15 -13.64
C ARG A 417 29.88 8.82 -13.37
N GLN A 418 30.83 8.49 -14.19
CA GLN A 418 31.74 7.40 -13.92
C GLN A 418 32.40 7.67 -12.59
N LEU A 419 32.18 6.82 -11.64
CA LEU A 419 32.94 6.82 -10.40
C LEU A 419 34.37 6.44 -10.76
N THR A 420 35.31 7.16 -10.20
CA THR A 420 36.71 6.81 -10.31
C THR A 420 37.00 5.44 -9.69
N HIS A 421 36.16 5.03 -8.71
CA HIS A 421 36.21 3.74 -8.05
C HIS A 421 34.81 3.38 -7.57
N GLY A 422 34.48 2.10 -7.47
CA GLY A 422 33.15 1.59 -7.19
C GLY A 422 32.59 1.87 -5.81
N ASN A 423 33.46 2.15 -4.83
CA ASN A 423 33.07 2.35 -3.44
C ASN A 423 33.78 3.54 -2.81
N LEU A 424 33.10 4.21 -1.89
CA LEU A 424 33.69 5.17 -1.00
C LEU A 424 34.13 4.46 0.29
N HIS A 425 35.45 4.37 0.50
CA HIS A 425 36.00 3.82 1.73
C HIS A 425 36.11 4.88 2.83
N GLY A 426 36.08 4.45 4.07
CA GLY A 426 36.28 5.33 5.21
C GLY A 426 35.35 5.06 6.39
N THR A 427 35.24 6.08 7.21
CA THR A 427 34.39 6.07 8.42
C THR A 427 33.51 7.31 8.44
N VAL A 428 32.26 7.13 8.79
CA VAL A 428 31.29 8.21 9.00
C VAL A 428 30.57 8.04 10.32
N LEU A 429 30.20 9.15 10.94
CA LEU A 429 29.43 9.17 12.17
C LEU A 429 28.04 9.74 11.90
N TYR A 430 27.02 9.08 12.39
CA TYR A 430 25.64 9.55 12.42
C TYR A 430 25.20 9.78 13.84
N LYS A 431 24.45 10.88 14.10
CA LYS A 431 23.84 11.18 15.40
C LYS A 431 22.37 11.55 15.23
N LYS A 432 21.55 11.02 16.11
CA LYS A 432 20.12 11.28 16.18
C LYS A 432 19.70 11.49 17.63
N ASP A 433 19.07 12.63 17.90
CA ASP A 433 18.31 12.83 19.12
C ASP A 433 16.83 12.52 18.85
N PHE A 434 16.21 11.73 19.71
CA PHE A 434 14.79 11.39 19.62
C PHE A 434 14.14 11.39 21.00
N THR A 435 12.85 11.69 21.05
CA THR A 435 12.11 11.87 22.32
C THR A 435 11.12 10.73 22.53
N LEU A 436 11.19 10.09 23.67
CA LEU A 436 10.16 9.16 24.12
C LEU A 436 9.20 9.89 25.07
N ASN A 437 7.93 9.98 24.68
CA ASN A 437 6.89 10.62 25.50
C ASN A 437 6.34 9.67 26.58
N ASN A 438 5.49 10.20 27.49
CA ASN A 438 4.92 9.42 28.59
C ASN A 438 4.15 8.19 28.15
N SER A 439 3.47 8.21 27.01
CA SER A 439 2.71 7.07 26.52
C SER A 439 3.62 5.99 25.89
N GLN A 440 4.76 6.40 25.37
CA GLN A 440 5.78 5.51 24.80
C GLN A 440 6.71 4.95 25.90
N PHE A 441 6.92 5.70 26.98
CA PHE A 441 7.79 5.35 28.12
C PHE A 441 7.02 5.11 29.41
N SER A 442 5.82 4.54 29.36
CA SER A 442 4.95 4.39 30.52
C SER A 442 5.48 3.36 31.55
N ILE A 443 6.04 3.85 32.64
CA ILE A 443 6.29 3.10 33.89
C ILE A 443 4.96 2.93 34.71
N LEU A 444 3.91 3.66 34.37
CA LEU A 444 2.68 3.80 35.20
C LEU A 444 1.60 2.76 34.95
N ASN A 445 1.68 1.94 33.94
CA ASN A 445 0.77 0.82 33.74
C ASN A 445 1.55 -0.50 33.75
N SER A 446 1.89 -1.02 34.90
CA SER A 446 2.23 -2.42 35.31
C SER A 446 2.64 -3.47 34.24
N GLN A 447 2.96 -3.09 33.00
CA GLN A 447 3.53 -3.92 31.97
C GLN A 447 4.87 -3.32 31.56
N LEU A 448 5.93 -4.00 31.97
CA LEU A 448 7.30 -3.61 31.63
C LEU A 448 7.43 -3.75 30.10
N LYS A 449 7.78 -2.65 29.44
CA LYS A 449 8.03 -2.64 28.00
C LYS A 449 9.51 -2.87 27.73
N LYS A 450 9.79 -3.51 26.60
CA LYS A 450 11.12 -3.71 26.06
C LYS A 450 11.29 -2.90 24.78
N TYR A 451 12.50 -2.39 24.59
CA TYR A 451 12.86 -1.52 23.48
C TYR A 451 13.98 -2.14 22.68
N PHE A 452 13.71 -2.37 21.40
CA PHE A 452 14.67 -2.97 20.48
C PHE A 452 14.96 -2.02 19.33
N LEU A 453 16.21 -1.68 19.18
CA LEU A 453 16.69 -0.89 18.06
C LEU A 453 17.01 -1.82 16.90
N ARG A 454 16.35 -1.65 15.75
CA ARG A 454 16.58 -2.42 14.54
C ARG A 454 17.14 -1.55 13.42
N PHE A 455 18.22 -2.02 12.83
CA PHE A 455 18.82 -1.50 11.62
C PHE A 455 18.56 -2.50 10.48
N ASP A 456 18.05 -2.05 9.35
CA ASP A 456 17.79 -2.91 8.20
C ASP A 456 18.99 -3.01 7.23
N GLY A 457 20.00 -2.15 7.42
CA GLY A 457 21.28 -2.22 6.72
C GLY A 457 22.20 -1.04 7.03
N VAL A 458 23.46 -1.33 7.33
CA VAL A 458 24.52 -0.33 7.53
C VAL A 458 25.79 -0.85 6.86
N GLY A 459 26.37 -0.07 6.01
CA GLY A 459 27.54 -0.50 5.24
C GLY A 459 28.85 -0.04 5.86
N THR A 460 29.72 -0.95 6.23
CA THR A 460 29.66 -2.45 6.26
C THR A 460 29.65 -2.96 7.69
N TYR A 461 30.32 -2.20 8.57
CA TYR A 461 30.31 -2.41 10.00
C TYR A 461 29.68 -1.22 10.70
N ALA A 462 28.97 -1.47 11.79
CA ALA A 462 28.37 -0.44 12.62
C ALA A 462 28.83 -0.58 14.07
N THR A 463 29.37 0.50 14.64
CA THR A 463 29.49 0.64 16.10
C THR A 463 28.33 1.50 16.57
N ILE A 464 27.54 0.99 17.50
CA ILE A 464 26.28 1.62 17.92
C ILE A 464 26.40 2.03 19.38
N THR A 465 26.05 3.30 19.65
CA THR A 465 26.07 3.88 21.00
C THR A 465 24.71 4.52 21.30
N VAL A 466 24.14 4.18 22.45
CA VAL A 466 22.87 4.74 22.92
C VAL A 466 23.09 5.42 24.26
N ASN A 467 22.80 6.71 24.38
CA ASN A 467 23.00 7.50 25.59
C ASN A 467 24.42 7.35 26.23
N GLY A 468 25.43 7.12 25.39
CA GLY A 468 26.83 6.96 25.80
C GLY A 468 27.26 5.52 26.10
N LYS A 469 26.32 4.56 26.07
CA LYS A 469 26.62 3.14 26.20
C LYS A 469 26.98 2.56 24.83
N ASP A 470 28.16 1.96 24.72
CA ASP A 470 28.63 1.26 23.54
C ASP A 470 28.06 -0.16 23.51
N PHE A 471 27.38 -0.51 22.39
CA PHE A 471 26.85 -1.84 22.10
C PHE A 471 27.79 -2.67 21.23
N GLY A 472 28.96 -2.15 20.92
CA GLY A 472 29.99 -2.85 20.16
C GLY A 472 29.93 -2.61 18.65
N ARG A 473 30.94 -3.17 17.97
CA ARG A 473 31.08 -3.15 16.50
C ARG A 473 30.47 -4.41 15.90
N HIS A 474 29.52 -4.24 15.00
CA HIS A 474 28.79 -5.34 14.37
C HIS A 474 29.05 -5.39 12.86
N PRO A 475 29.34 -6.57 12.31
CA PRO A 475 29.27 -6.82 10.89
C PRO A 475 27.79 -6.91 10.51
N ILE A 476 27.25 -5.93 9.79
CA ILE A 476 25.83 -5.86 9.40
C ILE A 476 25.69 -5.98 7.89
N GLY A 477 26.28 -5.03 7.17
CA GLY A 477 26.14 -4.94 5.72
C GLY A 477 24.67 -4.89 5.29
N ARG A 478 24.23 -5.93 4.60
CA ARG A 478 22.94 -6.02 3.92
C ARG A 478 21.88 -6.86 4.63
N THR A 479 22.14 -7.26 5.87
CA THR A 479 21.17 -7.96 6.72
C THR A 479 20.74 -7.08 7.89
N THR A 480 19.67 -7.46 8.57
CA THR A 480 19.17 -6.69 9.72
C THR A 480 19.96 -6.99 11.00
N LEU A 481 20.04 -6.00 11.87
CA LEU A 481 20.54 -6.13 13.24
C LEU A 481 19.50 -5.62 14.22
N THR A 482 19.22 -6.37 15.27
CA THR A 482 18.34 -5.93 16.38
C THR A 482 19.10 -6.00 17.70
N LEU A 483 19.04 -4.90 18.47
CA LEU A 483 19.70 -4.75 19.77
C LEU A 483 18.67 -4.43 20.85
N ASP A 484 18.73 -5.12 22.00
CA ASP A 484 17.96 -4.72 23.19
C ASP A 484 18.63 -3.49 23.82
N VAL A 485 17.96 -2.37 23.79
CA VAL A 485 18.44 -1.09 24.32
C VAL A 485 17.60 -0.59 25.51
N THR A 486 16.82 -1.51 26.10
CA THR A 486 15.84 -1.20 27.13
C THR A 486 16.43 -0.46 28.31
N ASP A 487 17.55 -0.93 28.84
CA ASP A 487 18.15 -0.41 30.05
C ASP A 487 18.84 0.95 29.85
N GLU A 488 19.12 1.33 28.62
CA GLU A 488 19.82 2.57 28.26
C GLU A 488 18.88 3.70 27.88
N LEU A 489 17.61 3.41 27.59
CA LEU A 489 16.63 4.43 27.22
C LEU A 489 16.00 5.09 28.42
N LYS A 490 15.66 6.37 28.28
CA LYS A 490 15.01 7.19 29.30
C LYS A 490 13.84 7.97 28.72
N GLN A 491 12.95 8.38 29.61
CA GLN A 491 11.90 9.32 29.24
C GLN A 491 12.52 10.66 28.81
N GLY A 492 11.96 11.28 27.80
CA GLY A 492 12.49 12.50 27.21
C GLY A 492 13.49 12.23 26.11
N VAL A 493 14.50 13.07 26.00
CA VAL A 493 15.47 13.02 24.91
C VAL A 493 16.47 11.89 25.10
N ASN A 494 16.62 11.06 24.08
CA ASN A 494 17.61 10.00 23.96
C ASN A 494 18.51 10.29 22.77
N ARG A 495 19.78 9.88 22.87
CA ARG A 495 20.78 10.06 21.80
C ARG A 495 21.23 8.72 21.25
N LEU A 496 21.15 8.57 19.95
CA LEU A 496 21.70 7.43 19.19
C LEU A 496 22.86 7.93 18.34
N GLU A 497 24.00 7.22 18.45
CA GLU A 497 25.16 7.44 17.59
C GLU A 497 25.49 6.14 16.87
N VAL A 498 25.80 6.25 15.58
CA VAL A 498 26.17 5.12 14.71
C VAL A 498 27.44 5.50 13.96
N LYS A 499 28.53 4.81 14.25
CA LYS A 499 29.75 4.89 13.45
C LYS A 499 29.70 3.80 12.39
N ALA A 500 29.52 4.18 11.15
CA ALA A 500 29.53 3.27 9.99
C ALA A 500 30.95 3.27 9.37
N GLU A 501 31.46 2.07 9.10
CA GLU A 501 32.81 1.86 8.59
C GLU A 501 32.76 0.98 7.34
N HIS A 502 33.40 1.45 6.27
CA HIS A 502 33.70 0.68 5.07
C HIS A 502 35.21 0.74 4.76
N PRO A 503 36.03 -0.15 5.33
CA PRO A 503 37.48 -0.17 5.09
C PRO A 503 37.83 -0.56 3.65
N GLU A 504 39.05 -0.18 3.20
CA GLU A 504 39.55 -0.55 1.88
C GLU A 504 39.70 -2.07 1.69
N MET A 505 40.11 -2.76 2.76
CA MET A 505 40.24 -4.19 2.75
C MET A 505 39.29 -4.85 3.75
N ILE A 506 38.44 -5.74 3.26
CA ILE A 506 37.51 -6.53 4.07
C ILE A 506 37.66 -8.00 3.67
N ALA A 507 38.11 -8.85 4.61
CA ALA A 507 38.35 -10.25 4.36
C ALA A 507 37.47 -11.19 5.21
N ASP A 508 36.54 -10.61 5.98
CA ASP A 508 35.71 -11.33 6.94
C ASP A 508 34.20 -11.18 6.70
N MET A 509 33.80 -10.75 5.49
CA MET A 509 32.39 -10.53 5.13
C MET A 509 31.98 -11.24 3.83
N PRO A 510 30.74 -11.71 3.71
CA PRO A 510 30.30 -12.50 2.55
C PRO A 510 30.07 -11.71 1.25
N TRP A 511 30.02 -10.41 1.30
CA TRP A 511 29.68 -9.56 0.16
C TRP A 511 30.70 -8.46 -0.15
N VAL A 512 31.87 -8.65 0.30
CA VAL A 512 32.98 -7.77 -0.08
C VAL A 512 34.08 -8.62 -0.63
N CYS A 513 34.44 -8.34 -1.84
CA CYS A 513 35.50 -9.05 -2.49
C CYS A 513 36.65 -8.11 -2.85
N GLY A 514 37.86 -8.66 -2.88
CA GLY A 514 38.91 -8.02 -3.62
C GLY A 514 38.73 -8.35 -5.10
N GLY A 515 38.69 -7.36 -5.97
CA GLY A 515 38.79 -7.58 -7.39
C GLY A 515 37.73 -6.94 -8.25
N CYS A 516 36.53 -7.46 -8.35
CA CYS A 516 35.52 -6.88 -9.28
C CYS A 516 34.78 -5.70 -8.72
N SER A 517 34.75 -5.49 -7.42
CA SER A 517 33.72 -4.70 -6.77
C SER A 517 34.10 -3.32 -6.36
N SER A 518 35.33 -3.01 -6.09
CA SER A 518 35.66 -1.74 -5.46
C SER A 518 36.78 -0.95 -6.13
N GLU A 519 37.74 -1.60 -6.70
CA GLU A 519 38.98 -0.96 -7.12
C GLU A 519 39.06 -0.70 -8.62
N TRP A 520 38.17 -1.30 -9.41
CA TRP A 520 38.25 -1.28 -10.86
C TRP A 520 37.14 -0.46 -11.55
N GLY A 521 36.45 0.39 -10.80
CA GLY A 521 35.49 1.33 -11.37
C GLY A 521 34.12 0.72 -11.70
N PHE A 522 33.88 -0.54 -11.38
CA PHE A 522 32.58 -1.16 -11.52
C PHE A 522 31.94 -1.32 -10.15
N SER A 523 30.65 -1.03 -10.07
CA SER A 523 29.88 -1.12 -8.84
C SER A 523 29.36 -2.55 -8.56
N GLU A 524 29.89 -3.56 -9.24
CA GLU A 524 29.51 -4.93 -8.99
C GLU A 524 29.79 -5.31 -7.53
N GLY A 525 28.73 -5.52 -6.77
CA GLY A 525 28.88 -5.84 -5.37
C GLY A 525 29.33 -4.70 -4.47
N SER A 526 29.25 -3.44 -4.95
CA SER A 526 29.61 -2.28 -4.14
C SER A 526 28.84 -2.24 -2.82
N GLN A 527 29.53 -1.82 -1.76
CA GLN A 527 28.92 -1.65 -0.45
C GLN A 527 28.81 -0.16 -0.14
N PRO A 528 27.63 0.30 0.28
CA PRO A 528 27.44 1.71 0.62
C PRO A 528 28.17 2.08 1.91
N LEU A 529 28.67 3.31 2.00
CA LEU A 529 29.18 3.86 3.25
C LEU A 529 28.08 4.68 3.91
N GLY A 530 27.41 4.12 4.92
CA GLY A 530 26.36 4.82 5.66
C GLY A 530 25.24 3.93 6.16
N ILE A 531 24.18 4.57 6.67
CA ILE A 531 22.95 3.91 7.07
C ILE A 531 22.01 3.92 5.86
N PHE A 532 22.11 2.92 5.01
CA PHE A 532 21.47 2.92 3.70
C PHE A 532 20.10 2.23 3.65
N ARG A 533 19.61 1.76 4.80
CA ARG A 533 18.27 1.18 4.99
C ARG A 533 17.65 1.70 6.29
N PRO A 534 16.33 1.56 6.47
CA PRO A 534 15.62 2.12 7.62
C PRO A 534 16.17 1.76 8.99
N VAL A 535 15.94 2.65 9.96
CA VAL A 535 16.19 2.45 11.39
C VAL A 535 14.89 2.62 12.15
N VAL A 536 14.54 1.64 12.97
CA VAL A 536 13.31 1.66 13.77
C VAL A 536 13.57 1.28 15.22
N LEU A 537 12.75 1.82 16.13
CA LEU A 537 12.68 1.39 17.50
C LEU A 537 11.39 0.58 17.70
N GLU A 538 11.54 -0.71 17.98
CA GLU A 538 10.42 -1.60 18.31
C GLU A 538 10.15 -1.54 19.80
N VAL A 539 8.91 -1.27 20.19
CA VAL A 539 8.46 -1.30 21.58
C VAL A 539 7.53 -2.49 21.76
N THR A 540 7.88 -3.41 22.65
CA THR A 540 7.15 -4.67 22.85
C THR A 540 6.87 -4.94 24.33
N ASP A 541 6.08 -5.98 24.60
CA ASP A 541 6.00 -6.60 25.93
C ASP A 541 7.31 -7.35 26.26
N GLU A 542 7.53 -7.74 27.49
CA GLU A 542 8.66 -8.56 27.92
C GLU A 542 8.64 -9.98 27.34
N ILE A 543 7.45 -10.50 27.02
CA ILE A 543 7.30 -11.73 26.27
C ILE A 543 6.95 -11.38 24.85
N ARG A 544 7.85 -11.65 23.92
CA ARG A 544 7.72 -11.25 22.53
C ARG A 544 8.02 -12.38 21.56
N ILE A 545 7.53 -12.24 20.36
CA ILE A 545 7.98 -13.00 19.20
C ILE A 545 9.27 -12.35 18.70
N GLU A 546 10.33 -13.13 18.51
CA GLU A 546 11.62 -12.64 18.05
C GLU A 546 11.57 -12.07 16.62
N PRO A 547 12.51 -11.18 16.25
CA PRO A 547 12.57 -10.64 14.89
C PRO A 547 12.71 -11.78 13.87
N PHE A 548 11.87 -11.77 12.84
CA PHE A 548 11.77 -12.84 11.84
C PHE A 548 11.59 -14.24 12.45
N GLY A 549 11.11 -14.31 13.70
CA GLY A 549 10.92 -15.53 14.45
C GLY A 549 9.66 -16.33 14.08
N VAL A 550 8.81 -15.80 13.19
CA VAL A 550 7.72 -16.57 12.60
C VAL A 550 8.20 -17.20 11.30
N HIS A 551 8.08 -18.51 11.19
CA HIS A 551 8.33 -19.26 9.96
C HIS A 551 7.08 -20.02 9.59
N ILE A 552 6.56 -19.82 8.37
CA ILE A 552 5.39 -20.51 7.83
C ILE A 552 5.70 -21.09 6.46
N TRP A 553 5.34 -22.37 6.26
CA TRP A 553 5.52 -23.05 4.98
C TRP A 553 4.47 -24.14 4.78
N ASN A 554 4.32 -24.62 3.57
CA ASN A 554 3.47 -25.77 3.24
C ASN A 554 4.32 -26.96 2.77
N ASP A 555 3.74 -28.17 2.87
CA ASP A 555 4.32 -29.35 2.26
C ASP A 555 4.27 -29.34 0.72
N GLU A 556 4.99 -30.27 0.09
CA GLU A 556 5.06 -30.43 -1.36
C GLU A 556 3.74 -30.83 -2.04
N LYS A 557 2.72 -31.16 -1.26
CA LYS A 557 1.35 -31.46 -1.73
C LYS A 557 0.39 -30.29 -1.53
N ALA A 558 0.84 -29.21 -0.90
CA ALA A 558 0.01 -28.07 -0.51
C ALA A 558 -1.21 -28.46 0.37
N ALA A 559 -1.07 -29.55 1.12
CA ALA A 559 -2.14 -30.11 1.96
C ALA A 559 -2.02 -29.73 3.43
N ASN A 560 -0.80 -29.49 3.90
CA ASN A 560 -0.51 -29.11 5.28
C ASN A 560 0.32 -27.82 5.32
N VAL A 561 0.02 -26.99 6.31
CA VAL A 561 0.77 -25.79 6.65
C VAL A 561 1.43 -25.96 8.00
N PHE A 562 2.70 -25.65 8.09
CA PHE A 562 3.52 -25.69 9.29
C PHE A 562 3.85 -24.26 9.72
N VAL A 563 3.89 -24.05 11.03
CA VAL A 563 4.24 -22.77 11.63
C VAL A 563 5.24 -23.01 12.76
N GLU A 564 6.39 -22.37 12.70
CA GLU A 564 7.31 -22.23 13.83
C GLU A 564 7.26 -20.78 14.33
N THR A 565 7.22 -20.62 15.66
CA THR A 565 7.23 -19.30 16.30
C THR A 565 8.27 -19.26 17.40
N GLU A 566 9.27 -18.39 17.28
CA GLU A 566 10.28 -18.13 18.30
C GLU A 566 9.73 -17.14 19.33
N VAL A 567 9.48 -17.60 20.54
CA VAL A 567 8.98 -16.78 21.65
C VAL A 567 10.04 -16.67 22.71
N LYS A 568 10.35 -15.45 23.15
CA LYS A 568 11.36 -15.21 24.18
C LYS A 568 10.82 -14.42 25.35
N ASN A 569 11.26 -14.82 26.56
CA ASN A 569 10.98 -14.15 27.81
C ASN A 569 12.16 -13.25 28.20
N TYR A 570 11.97 -11.95 28.16
CA TYR A 570 12.93 -10.93 28.62
C TYR A 570 12.67 -10.46 30.06
N SER A 571 11.65 -11.01 30.73
CA SER A 571 11.36 -10.70 32.12
C SER A 571 12.28 -11.43 33.10
N LYS A 572 12.22 -11.06 34.39
CA LYS A 572 12.98 -11.69 35.46
C LYS A 572 12.22 -12.84 36.12
N THR A 573 11.02 -13.17 35.67
CA THR A 573 10.13 -14.19 36.23
C THR A 573 9.79 -15.26 35.19
N THR A 574 9.44 -16.45 35.67
CA THR A 574 8.87 -17.49 34.80
C THR A 574 7.44 -17.09 34.45
N GLU A 575 7.14 -17.04 33.12
CA GLU A 575 5.87 -16.58 32.61
C GLU A 575 5.18 -17.68 31.77
N THR A 576 3.86 -17.73 31.87
CA THR A 576 3.04 -18.60 31.03
C THR A 576 2.10 -17.74 30.18
N VAL A 577 2.18 -17.93 28.85
CA VAL A 577 1.40 -17.20 27.85
C VAL A 577 0.71 -18.14 26.89
N GLU A 578 -0.29 -17.67 26.16
CA GLU A 578 -0.83 -18.38 25.00
C GLU A 578 -0.20 -17.85 23.72
N LEU A 579 0.36 -18.75 22.91
CA LEU A 579 0.69 -18.49 21.51
C LEU A 579 -0.53 -18.85 20.66
N VAL A 580 -0.99 -17.90 19.85
CA VAL A 580 -2.09 -18.09 18.90
C VAL A 580 -1.58 -17.82 17.49
N ASN A 581 -1.64 -18.81 16.62
CA ASN A 581 -1.40 -18.67 15.19
C ASN A 581 -2.72 -18.81 14.43
N LYS A 582 -3.15 -17.72 13.78
CA LYS A 582 -4.41 -17.65 13.01
C LYS A 582 -4.09 -17.36 11.55
N LEU A 583 -4.36 -18.33 10.66
CA LEU A 583 -4.31 -18.11 9.21
C LEU A 583 -5.67 -17.66 8.70
N SER A 584 -5.67 -16.60 7.91
CA SER A 584 -6.85 -16.09 7.20
C SER A 584 -6.57 -15.99 5.70
N ASN A 585 -7.62 -16.20 4.90
CA ASN A 585 -7.55 -15.97 3.46
C ASN A 585 -7.55 -14.46 3.15
N ALA A 586 -7.46 -14.10 1.86
CA ALA A 586 -7.43 -12.70 1.41
C ALA A 586 -8.71 -11.92 1.79
N ASP A 587 -9.83 -12.61 1.98
CA ASP A 587 -11.12 -12.02 2.40
C ASP A 587 -11.25 -11.91 3.93
N GLY A 588 -10.18 -12.24 4.68
CA GLY A 588 -10.18 -12.22 6.14
C GLY A 588 -10.84 -13.42 6.80
N LYS A 589 -11.39 -14.37 6.02
CA LYS A 589 -12.00 -15.58 6.54
C LYS A 589 -10.94 -16.49 7.15
N GLN A 590 -11.19 -16.94 8.37
CA GLN A 590 -10.29 -17.88 9.07
C GLN A 590 -10.19 -19.20 8.33
N VAL A 591 -8.95 -19.63 8.05
CA VAL A 591 -8.61 -20.95 7.52
C VAL A 591 -8.35 -21.91 8.68
N PHE A 592 -7.47 -21.54 9.59
CA PHE A 592 -7.26 -22.27 10.85
C PHE A 592 -6.90 -21.32 12.00
N ARG A 593 -7.00 -21.84 13.22
CA ARG A 593 -6.52 -21.17 14.44
C ARG A 593 -5.89 -22.22 15.36
N LEU A 594 -4.62 -22.06 15.64
CA LEU A 594 -3.82 -22.91 16.51
C LEU A 594 -3.51 -22.16 17.81
N VAL A 595 -3.61 -22.83 18.94
CA VAL A 595 -3.40 -22.26 20.28
C VAL A 595 -2.56 -23.20 21.10
N GLU A 596 -1.52 -22.65 21.75
CA GLU A 596 -0.64 -23.42 22.63
C GLU A 596 -0.25 -22.58 23.85
N LYS A 597 -0.30 -23.19 25.03
CA LYS A 597 0.24 -22.58 26.27
C LYS A 597 1.75 -22.82 26.34
N VAL A 598 2.49 -21.75 26.51
CA VAL A 598 3.94 -21.76 26.55
C VAL A 598 4.43 -21.18 27.87
N THR A 599 5.19 -21.97 28.65
CA THR A 599 5.85 -21.50 29.85
C THR A 599 7.33 -21.28 29.56
N LEU A 600 7.83 -20.10 29.90
CA LEU A 600 9.19 -19.66 29.62
C LEU A 600 9.87 -19.18 30.89
N ALA A 601 11.04 -19.72 31.21
CA ALA A 601 11.91 -19.23 32.28
C ALA A 601 12.51 -17.85 31.92
N PRO A 602 13.03 -17.07 32.88
CA PRO A 602 13.74 -15.82 32.59
C PRO A 602 14.85 -16.00 31.53
N GLY A 603 14.83 -15.18 30.49
CA GLY A 603 15.79 -15.22 29.38
C GLY A 603 15.61 -16.40 28.40
N GLU A 604 14.68 -17.30 28.64
CA GLU A 604 14.46 -18.47 27.79
C GLU A 604 13.80 -18.08 26.47
N MET A 605 14.28 -18.66 25.38
CA MET A 605 13.66 -18.66 24.07
C MET A 605 13.21 -20.08 23.72
N LYS A 606 11.96 -20.22 23.26
CA LYS A 606 11.41 -21.47 22.74
C LYS A 606 10.95 -21.33 21.31
N VAL A 607 11.19 -22.37 20.51
CA VAL A 607 10.61 -22.52 19.17
C VAL A 607 9.39 -23.42 19.28
N ILE A 608 8.22 -22.86 19.09
CA ILE A 608 6.94 -23.57 19.14
C ILE A 608 6.59 -24.02 17.71
N ARG A 609 6.31 -25.32 17.54
CA ARG A 609 5.99 -25.93 16.26
C ARG A 609 4.53 -26.35 16.22
N GLN A 610 3.80 -25.85 15.23
CA GLN A 610 2.40 -26.16 15.03
C GLN A 610 2.14 -26.51 13.57
N GLN A 611 1.05 -27.24 13.31
CA GLN A 611 0.65 -27.58 11.94
C GLN A 611 -0.88 -27.69 11.83
N ALA A 612 -1.39 -27.45 10.63
CA ALA A 612 -2.79 -27.66 10.31
C ALA A 612 -2.97 -28.09 8.85
N PRO A 613 -3.95 -28.93 8.55
CA PRO A 613 -4.36 -29.17 7.17
C PRO A 613 -5.04 -27.94 6.58
N VAL A 614 -4.91 -27.79 5.25
CA VAL A 614 -5.61 -26.76 4.49
C VAL A 614 -6.33 -27.42 3.32
N GLU A 615 -7.66 -27.32 3.34
CA GLU A 615 -8.50 -27.91 2.29
C GLU A 615 -8.66 -26.95 1.12
N ASN A 616 -8.43 -27.45 -0.09
CA ASN A 616 -8.61 -26.72 -1.35
C ASN A 616 -7.99 -25.30 -1.34
N PRO A 617 -6.69 -25.18 -1.05
CA PRO A 617 -6.05 -23.87 -0.96
C PRO A 617 -6.04 -23.16 -2.33
N VAL A 618 -6.19 -21.84 -2.30
CA VAL A 618 -5.87 -21.00 -3.45
C VAL A 618 -4.35 -20.89 -3.54
N LEU A 619 -3.78 -21.37 -4.64
CA LEU A 619 -2.34 -21.44 -4.79
C LEU A 619 -1.77 -20.14 -5.34
N TRP A 620 -0.67 -19.69 -4.75
CA TRP A 620 0.12 -18.58 -5.25
C TRP A 620 0.84 -18.96 -6.55
N ASN A 621 0.77 -18.08 -7.55
CA ASN A 621 1.51 -18.24 -8.81
C ASN A 621 1.74 -16.88 -9.47
N THR A 622 2.45 -16.84 -10.60
CA THR A 622 2.83 -15.63 -11.31
C THR A 622 1.66 -14.85 -11.94
N GLU A 623 0.52 -15.50 -12.15
CA GLU A 623 -0.69 -14.88 -12.71
C GLU A 623 -1.70 -14.50 -11.64
N ASN A 624 -1.76 -15.29 -10.56
CA ASN A 624 -2.59 -15.06 -9.39
C ASN A 624 -1.74 -15.18 -8.11
N PRO A 625 -1.04 -14.11 -7.71
CA PRO A 625 -0.17 -14.12 -6.54
C PRO A 625 -0.99 -14.02 -5.25
N TYR A 626 -1.79 -15.05 -4.97
CA TYR A 626 -2.70 -15.09 -3.85
C TYR A 626 -1.96 -15.25 -2.53
N LEU A 627 -2.17 -14.31 -1.60
CA LEU A 627 -1.56 -14.32 -0.27
C LEU A 627 -2.59 -14.52 0.83
N TYR A 628 -2.31 -15.46 1.71
CA TYR A 628 -2.91 -15.61 3.02
C TYR A 628 -2.21 -14.68 4.01
N LYS A 629 -2.83 -14.49 5.18
CA LYS A 629 -2.28 -13.71 6.28
C LYS A 629 -2.23 -14.55 7.54
N LEU A 630 -1.03 -14.82 8.06
CA LEU A 630 -0.84 -15.41 9.37
C LEU A 630 -0.73 -14.30 10.42
N ALA A 631 -1.60 -14.28 11.41
CA ALA A 631 -1.47 -13.47 12.61
C ALA A 631 -0.94 -14.36 13.74
N SER A 632 0.29 -14.10 14.19
CA SER A 632 0.93 -14.77 15.33
C SER A 632 0.85 -13.84 16.54
N MET A 633 0.16 -14.27 17.58
CA MET A 633 -0.19 -13.46 18.75
C MET A 633 0.28 -14.11 20.04
N ILE A 634 0.89 -13.32 20.91
CA ILE A 634 1.11 -13.70 22.31
C ILE A 634 -0.05 -13.11 23.13
N LYS A 635 -0.68 -13.96 23.92
CA LYS A 635 -1.74 -13.55 24.86
C LYS A 635 -1.37 -13.85 26.28
N ARG A 636 -1.61 -12.87 27.14
CA ARG A 636 -1.59 -13.03 28.59
C ARG A 636 -3.04 -12.85 29.08
N ASP A 637 -3.62 -13.90 29.61
CA ASP A 637 -5.06 -14.01 29.91
C ASP A 637 -5.89 -13.77 28.61
N THR A 638 -6.76 -12.76 28.61
CA THR A 638 -7.59 -12.42 27.44
C THR A 638 -6.95 -11.36 26.54
N LYS A 639 -5.83 -10.76 26.97
CA LYS A 639 -5.21 -9.61 26.29
C LYS A 639 -4.09 -10.05 25.36
N THR A 640 -4.10 -9.60 24.13
CA THR A 640 -2.96 -9.74 23.21
C THR A 640 -1.87 -8.73 23.59
N THR A 641 -0.68 -9.20 23.89
CA THR A 641 0.49 -8.39 24.31
C THR A 641 1.51 -8.19 23.20
N ASP A 642 1.62 -9.14 22.28
CA ASP A 642 2.44 -9.00 21.08
C ASP A 642 1.72 -9.62 19.86
N GLU A 643 1.95 -9.08 18.67
CA GLU A 643 1.40 -9.62 17.42
C GLU A 643 2.29 -9.31 16.24
N ILE A 644 2.51 -10.32 15.41
CA ILE A 644 3.17 -10.21 14.10
C ILE A 644 2.24 -10.73 13.01
N SER A 645 2.17 -9.99 11.92
CA SER A 645 1.43 -10.38 10.72
C SER A 645 2.41 -10.80 9.63
N THR A 646 2.31 -12.04 9.16
CA THR A 646 3.16 -12.61 8.12
C THR A 646 2.32 -12.95 6.89
N PRO A 647 2.61 -12.36 5.71
CA PRO A 647 2.00 -12.80 4.46
C PRO A 647 2.50 -14.19 4.10
N PHE A 648 1.64 -14.99 3.45
CA PHE A 648 1.96 -16.37 3.11
C PHE A 648 1.29 -16.81 1.81
N GLY A 649 2.06 -17.31 0.85
CA GLY A 649 1.54 -17.91 -0.38
C GLY A 649 1.75 -19.43 -0.38
N ILE A 650 0.64 -20.18 -0.45
CA ILE A 650 0.71 -21.64 -0.56
C ILE A 650 1.05 -21.99 -2.01
N ARG A 651 2.08 -22.79 -2.22
CA ARG A 651 2.51 -23.22 -3.55
C ARG A 651 3.33 -24.51 -3.51
N THR A 652 3.46 -25.15 -4.66
CA THR A 652 4.38 -26.25 -4.86
C THR A 652 5.37 -25.94 -5.97
N ILE A 653 6.63 -26.37 -5.79
CA ILE A 653 7.69 -26.18 -6.76
C ILE A 653 8.31 -27.56 -7.04
N SER A 654 8.55 -27.82 -8.32
CA SER A 654 9.32 -28.99 -8.73
C SER A 654 10.34 -28.57 -9.79
N TRP A 655 11.61 -28.79 -9.47
CA TRP A 655 12.70 -28.52 -10.38
C TRP A 655 13.76 -29.63 -10.27
N PRO A 656 13.69 -30.63 -11.17
CA PRO A 656 14.52 -31.81 -11.08
C PRO A 656 15.97 -31.53 -11.54
N VAL A 657 16.75 -30.79 -10.80
CA VAL A 657 18.11 -30.33 -11.14
C VAL A 657 19.15 -31.44 -11.26
N LYS A 658 18.85 -32.66 -10.83
CA LYS A 658 19.75 -33.81 -10.90
C LYS A 658 19.22 -34.95 -11.76
N ARG A 659 18.17 -34.74 -12.53
CA ARG A 659 17.60 -35.77 -13.40
C ARG A 659 18.25 -35.78 -14.78
N ASN A 660 18.65 -36.95 -15.21
CA ASN A 660 19.01 -37.22 -16.61
C ASN A 660 17.82 -37.78 -17.39
N ASP A 661 16.59 -37.46 -16.99
CA ASP A 661 15.35 -37.97 -17.56
C ASP A 661 14.76 -37.11 -18.68
N GLY A 662 15.49 -36.09 -19.10
CA GLY A 662 15.13 -35.22 -20.22
C GLY A 662 14.11 -34.11 -19.90
N ASP A 663 13.51 -34.04 -18.71
CA ASP A 663 12.61 -32.96 -18.33
C ASP A 663 13.30 -31.93 -17.42
N GLY A 664 13.93 -30.93 -18.02
CA GLY A 664 14.61 -29.82 -17.34
C GLY A 664 13.70 -28.64 -17.00
N ARG A 665 12.38 -28.76 -17.11
CA ARG A 665 11.46 -27.65 -16.91
C ARG A 665 11.24 -27.32 -15.43
N PHE A 666 10.99 -26.05 -15.18
CA PHE A 666 10.51 -25.56 -13.89
C PHE A 666 8.98 -25.72 -13.80
N TYR A 667 8.50 -26.29 -12.72
CA TYR A 667 7.06 -26.46 -12.46
C TYR A 667 6.64 -25.70 -11.22
N LEU A 668 5.61 -24.86 -11.38
CA LEU A 668 4.91 -24.20 -10.30
C LEU A 668 3.47 -24.74 -10.24
N ASN A 669 3.11 -25.32 -9.08
CA ASN A 669 1.78 -25.93 -8.88
C ASN A 669 1.45 -27.01 -9.93
N GLY A 670 2.45 -27.80 -10.31
CA GLY A 670 2.31 -28.85 -11.31
C GLY A 670 2.24 -28.38 -12.79
N LYS A 671 2.32 -27.07 -13.03
CA LYS A 671 2.31 -26.50 -14.39
C LYS A 671 3.71 -26.02 -14.77
N PRO A 672 4.17 -26.27 -15.99
CA PRO A 672 5.46 -25.76 -16.45
C PRO A 672 5.39 -24.23 -16.58
N VAL A 673 6.42 -23.55 -16.13
CA VAL A 673 6.56 -22.09 -16.23
C VAL A 673 7.90 -21.79 -16.91
N PHE A 674 7.85 -21.00 -17.97
CA PHE A 674 9.05 -20.46 -18.58
C PHE A 674 9.55 -19.28 -17.76
N ILE A 675 10.80 -19.33 -17.32
CA ILE A 675 11.42 -18.26 -16.54
C ILE A 675 12.01 -17.24 -17.50
N ASN A 676 11.42 -16.04 -17.49
CA ASN A 676 11.92 -14.86 -18.18
C ASN A 676 12.26 -13.81 -17.13
N GLY A 677 13.55 -13.70 -16.81
CA GLY A 677 14.02 -12.93 -15.66
C GLY A 677 14.98 -11.82 -16.00
N VAL A 678 15.15 -10.92 -15.05
CA VAL A 678 16.16 -9.87 -15.05
C VAL A 678 17.03 -10.02 -13.80
N CYS A 679 18.31 -9.73 -13.97
CA CYS A 679 19.32 -9.69 -12.91
C CYS A 679 19.77 -8.23 -12.74
N GLU A 680 19.75 -7.69 -11.53
CA GLU A 680 20.08 -6.28 -11.29
C GLU A 680 20.98 -6.11 -10.06
N TYR A 681 21.88 -5.13 -10.14
CA TYR A 681 22.56 -4.60 -8.96
C TYR A 681 21.61 -3.67 -8.20
N GLU A 682 21.69 -3.73 -6.86
CA GLU A 682 20.88 -2.89 -6.00
C GLU A 682 21.45 -1.48 -5.89
N HIS A 683 21.25 -0.66 -6.92
CA HIS A 683 21.53 0.78 -6.83
C HIS A 683 20.59 1.56 -7.75
N GLN A 684 20.30 2.79 -7.36
CA GLN A 684 19.41 3.69 -8.06
C GLN A 684 20.16 4.94 -8.48
N PHE A 685 19.88 5.44 -9.67
CA PHE A 685 20.49 6.68 -10.17
C PHE A 685 20.26 7.85 -9.21
N GLY A 686 21.35 8.52 -8.83
CA GLY A 686 21.32 9.67 -7.93
C GLY A 686 21.17 9.35 -6.44
N GLN A 687 20.88 8.10 -6.08
CA GLN A 687 20.69 7.70 -4.67
C GLN A 687 21.60 6.54 -4.24
N SER A 688 22.33 5.93 -5.18
CA SER A 688 23.11 4.74 -4.92
C SER A 688 22.27 3.65 -4.25
N HIS A 689 22.63 3.23 -3.04
CA HIS A 689 21.91 2.21 -2.28
C HIS A 689 20.89 2.79 -1.27
N ALA A 690 20.80 4.12 -1.15
CA ALA A 690 19.97 4.80 -0.17
C ALA A 690 18.61 5.19 -0.78
N PHE A 691 17.73 4.24 -0.95
CA PHE A 691 16.39 4.43 -1.47
C PHE A 691 15.35 3.74 -0.59
N GLY A 692 14.11 4.15 -0.70
CA GLY A 692 13.02 3.69 0.13
C GLY A 692 12.01 2.85 -0.62
N ASN A 693 10.92 2.55 0.08
CA ASN A 693 9.82 1.71 -0.38
C ASN A 693 9.20 2.16 -1.71
N GLU A 694 9.07 3.47 -1.95
CA GLU A 694 8.47 4.01 -3.18
C GLU A 694 9.29 3.69 -4.42
N GLN A 695 10.63 3.81 -4.32
CA GLN A 695 11.53 3.50 -5.42
C GLN A 695 11.53 2.00 -5.72
N VAL A 696 11.50 1.16 -4.67
CA VAL A 696 11.38 -0.30 -4.84
C VAL A 696 10.06 -0.64 -5.52
N ALA A 697 8.94 -0.07 -5.07
CA ALA A 697 7.62 -0.29 -5.68
C ALA A 697 7.59 0.12 -7.16
N ALA A 698 8.17 1.27 -7.49
CA ALA A 698 8.27 1.75 -8.87
C ALA A 698 9.10 0.79 -9.74
N ARG A 699 10.24 0.31 -9.22
CA ARG A 699 11.11 -0.62 -9.96
C ARG A 699 10.45 -1.96 -10.21
N VAL A 700 9.75 -2.51 -9.23
CA VAL A 700 9.00 -3.76 -9.38
C VAL A 700 7.93 -3.63 -10.47
N LYS A 701 7.18 -2.53 -10.48
CA LYS A 701 6.20 -2.26 -11.54
C LYS A 701 6.83 -2.16 -12.93
N GLN A 702 7.99 -1.52 -13.05
CA GLN A 702 8.71 -1.43 -14.33
C GLN A 702 9.12 -2.82 -14.84
N ILE A 703 9.66 -3.67 -13.95
CA ILE A 703 10.07 -5.04 -14.29
C ILE A 703 8.85 -5.86 -14.71
N ARG A 704 7.75 -5.78 -13.98
CA ARG A 704 6.51 -6.47 -14.33
C ARG A 704 5.93 -5.98 -15.67
N ALA A 705 5.89 -4.67 -15.88
CA ALA A 705 5.40 -4.06 -17.12
C ALA A 705 6.25 -4.42 -18.34
N ALA A 706 7.55 -4.63 -18.14
CA ALA A 706 8.46 -5.13 -19.20
C ALA A 706 8.24 -6.61 -19.57
N GLY A 707 7.33 -7.30 -18.88
CA GLY A 707 6.96 -8.70 -19.18
C GLY A 707 7.84 -9.75 -18.51
N PHE A 708 8.70 -9.36 -17.55
CA PHE A 708 9.47 -10.32 -16.76
C PHE A 708 8.59 -10.98 -15.70
N ASN A 709 8.82 -12.26 -15.45
CA ASN A 709 8.17 -13.05 -14.40
C ASN A 709 9.16 -13.57 -13.34
N ALA A 710 10.44 -13.20 -13.44
CA ALA A 710 11.47 -13.59 -12.50
C ALA A 710 12.46 -12.45 -12.26
N PHE A 711 13.07 -12.47 -11.10
CA PHE A 711 14.12 -11.54 -10.67
C PHE A 711 15.23 -12.29 -9.94
N ARG A 712 16.47 -11.85 -10.15
CA ARG A 712 17.64 -12.34 -9.44
C ARG A 712 18.40 -11.19 -8.77
N ASP A 713 18.68 -11.31 -7.48
CA ASP A 713 19.60 -10.40 -6.78
C ASP A 713 20.97 -10.48 -7.43
N ALA A 714 21.48 -9.44 -8.03
CA ALA A 714 22.85 -9.37 -8.44
C ALA A 714 23.64 -8.54 -7.40
N HIS A 715 24.60 -9.11 -6.70
CA HIS A 715 24.72 -10.55 -6.41
C HIS A 715 24.73 -10.71 -4.90
N GLN A 716 23.89 -9.93 -4.21
CA GLN A 716 23.88 -9.72 -2.76
C GLN A 716 22.44 -9.43 -2.29
N PRO A 717 22.14 -9.59 -0.99
CA PRO A 717 20.80 -9.38 -0.48
C PRO A 717 20.27 -7.96 -0.76
N HIS A 718 19.21 -7.85 -1.56
CA HIS A 718 18.50 -6.62 -1.83
C HIS A 718 17.59 -6.20 -0.67
N HIS A 719 17.08 -4.97 -0.72
CA HIS A 719 16.15 -4.42 0.25
C HIS A 719 14.95 -5.34 0.46
N LEU A 720 14.52 -5.53 1.72
CA LEU A 720 13.44 -6.45 2.07
C LEU A 720 12.09 -6.11 1.41
N ASP A 721 11.86 -4.85 1.07
CA ASP A 721 10.65 -4.45 0.37
C ASP A 721 10.54 -5.07 -1.04
N TYR A 722 11.66 -5.44 -1.68
CA TYR A 722 11.61 -6.15 -2.98
C TYR A 722 10.84 -7.47 -2.85
N GLN A 723 11.15 -8.29 -1.86
CA GLN A 723 10.46 -9.58 -1.72
C GLN A 723 8.97 -9.42 -1.42
N LYS A 724 8.58 -8.39 -0.65
CA LYS A 724 7.18 -8.06 -0.41
C LYS A 724 6.44 -7.82 -1.72
N TYR A 725 7.02 -7.00 -2.60
CA TYR A 725 6.42 -6.69 -3.89
C TYR A 725 6.51 -7.85 -4.87
N TRP A 726 7.60 -8.65 -4.85
CA TRP A 726 7.65 -9.88 -5.65
C TRP A 726 6.53 -10.86 -5.25
N ASP A 727 6.27 -10.99 -3.96
CA ASP A 727 5.19 -11.83 -3.43
C ASP A 727 3.81 -11.33 -3.88
N GLU A 728 3.59 -10.02 -3.89
CA GLU A 728 2.34 -9.37 -4.28
C GLU A 728 2.12 -9.36 -5.80
N GLU A 729 3.18 -9.25 -6.59
CA GLU A 729 3.12 -9.13 -8.06
C GLU A 729 3.34 -10.47 -8.79
N GLY A 730 3.67 -11.53 -8.08
CA GLY A 730 3.87 -12.86 -8.68
C GLY A 730 5.17 -12.99 -9.47
N ILE A 731 6.25 -12.38 -9.00
CA ILE A 731 7.59 -12.49 -9.59
C ILE A 731 8.36 -13.59 -8.87
N LEU A 732 8.89 -14.56 -9.62
CA LEU A 732 9.77 -15.59 -9.08
C LEU A 732 11.10 -14.97 -8.66
N PHE A 733 11.61 -15.36 -7.49
CA PHE A 733 12.77 -14.71 -6.92
C PHE A 733 13.92 -15.68 -6.67
N TRP A 734 15.04 -15.44 -7.34
CA TRP A 734 16.32 -16.04 -7.04
C TRP A 734 17.12 -15.09 -6.16
N THR A 735 16.98 -15.21 -4.86
CA THR A 735 17.74 -14.38 -3.91
C THR A 735 19.16 -14.87 -3.75
N GLN A 736 20.13 -13.96 -3.73
CA GLN A 736 21.56 -14.27 -3.58
C GLN A 736 22.15 -13.72 -2.30
N PHE A 737 23.11 -14.46 -1.73
CA PHE A 737 23.73 -14.11 -0.47
C PHE A 737 25.12 -13.50 -0.64
N SER A 738 25.99 -14.08 -1.43
CA SER A 738 27.36 -13.61 -1.57
C SER A 738 27.86 -13.57 -3.01
N ALA A 739 28.84 -12.73 -3.27
CA ALA A 739 29.48 -12.64 -4.58
C ALA A 739 30.97 -12.35 -4.46
N HIS A 740 31.73 -12.88 -5.43
CA HIS A 740 33.16 -12.59 -5.61
C HIS A 740 34.02 -12.80 -4.35
N VAL A 741 33.69 -13.84 -3.60
CA VAL A 741 34.38 -14.14 -2.34
C VAL A 741 35.56 -15.07 -2.59
N TRP A 742 36.75 -14.66 -2.17
CA TRP A 742 38.02 -15.41 -2.34
C TRP A 742 38.78 -15.58 -1.05
N TYR A 743 38.27 -15.08 0.07
CA TYR A 743 38.87 -15.25 1.39
C TYR A 743 38.27 -16.43 2.12
N ASP A 744 39.09 -17.13 2.89
CA ASP A 744 38.66 -18.25 3.71
C ASP A 744 39.45 -18.22 5.02
N THR A 745 39.01 -17.39 5.97
CA THR A 745 39.54 -17.32 7.32
C THR A 745 38.50 -17.80 8.33
N PRO A 746 38.91 -18.20 9.57
CA PRO A 746 37.96 -18.56 10.61
C PRO A 746 36.93 -17.48 10.90
N GLU A 747 37.33 -16.21 10.93
CA GLU A 747 36.49 -15.05 11.16
C GLU A 747 35.51 -14.87 10.01
N PHE A 748 35.97 -15.06 8.76
CA PHE A 748 35.08 -15.04 7.59
C PHE A 748 34.01 -16.11 7.69
N ARG A 749 34.37 -17.36 7.99
CA ARG A 749 33.40 -18.47 8.11
C ARG A 749 32.39 -18.23 9.23
N GLU A 750 32.82 -17.67 10.36
CA GLU A 750 31.91 -17.33 11.47
C GLU A 750 30.91 -16.24 11.06
N ASN A 751 31.37 -15.11 10.53
CA ASN A 751 30.55 -14.03 10.08
C ASN A 751 29.64 -14.47 8.92
N PHE A 752 30.15 -15.23 7.97
CA PHE A 752 29.36 -15.77 6.86
C PHE A 752 28.16 -16.57 7.38
N LYS A 753 28.35 -17.53 8.27
CA LYS A 753 27.29 -18.37 8.85
C LYS A 753 26.32 -17.54 9.70
N LYS A 754 26.78 -16.57 10.46
CA LYS A 754 25.96 -15.68 11.27
C LYS A 754 25.01 -14.87 10.37
N LEU A 755 25.55 -14.24 9.33
CA LEU A 755 24.79 -13.41 8.39
C LEU A 755 23.91 -14.25 7.47
N LEU A 756 24.34 -15.47 7.10
CA LEU A 756 23.55 -16.44 6.36
C LEU A 756 22.27 -16.82 7.12
N ARG A 757 22.39 -17.10 8.43
CA ARG A 757 21.23 -17.38 9.27
C ARG A 757 20.23 -16.22 9.27
N GLN A 758 20.74 -15.00 9.38
CA GLN A 758 19.90 -13.81 9.35
C GLN A 758 19.20 -13.64 7.99
N TRP A 759 19.93 -13.77 6.90
CA TRP A 759 19.39 -13.69 5.54
C TRP A 759 18.30 -14.74 5.26
N VAL A 760 18.47 -15.98 5.70
CA VAL A 760 17.45 -17.04 5.56
C VAL A 760 16.22 -16.69 6.39
N LYS A 761 16.36 -16.26 7.64
CA LYS A 761 15.23 -15.84 8.49
C LYS A 761 14.40 -14.73 7.85
N GLU A 762 15.04 -13.75 7.26
CA GLU A 762 14.40 -12.61 6.62
C GLU A 762 13.58 -12.98 5.39
N ARG A 763 13.91 -14.07 4.70
CA ARG A 763 13.39 -14.39 3.36
C ARG A 763 12.62 -15.69 3.27
N ARG A 764 12.73 -16.61 4.22
CA ARG A 764 12.16 -17.95 4.14
C ARG A 764 10.65 -18.01 4.00
N ASN A 765 9.91 -16.98 4.46
CA ASN A 765 8.46 -16.91 4.36
C ASN A 765 7.94 -16.45 2.97
N SER A 766 8.81 -15.89 2.14
CA SER A 766 8.41 -15.35 0.84
C SER A 766 8.07 -16.47 -0.15
N PRO A 767 6.84 -16.55 -0.70
CA PRO A 767 6.49 -17.52 -1.73
C PRO A 767 7.21 -17.29 -3.05
N SER A 768 7.64 -16.06 -3.33
CA SER A 768 8.44 -15.72 -4.52
C SER A 768 9.79 -16.41 -4.53
N VAL A 769 10.43 -16.60 -3.39
CA VAL A 769 11.74 -17.26 -3.30
C VAL A 769 11.63 -18.70 -3.78
N VAL A 770 12.21 -18.98 -4.93
CA VAL A 770 12.24 -20.31 -5.56
C VAL A 770 13.64 -20.93 -5.54
N MET A 771 14.67 -20.10 -5.43
CA MET A 771 16.07 -20.50 -5.34
C MET A 771 16.81 -19.72 -4.27
N TRP A 772 17.63 -20.44 -3.51
CA TRP A 772 18.62 -19.91 -2.59
C TRP A 772 19.97 -19.84 -3.28
N GLY A 773 20.42 -18.66 -3.66
CA GLY A 773 21.73 -18.42 -4.27
C GLY A 773 22.79 -18.22 -3.21
N LEU A 774 23.57 -19.25 -2.91
CA LEU A 774 24.61 -19.18 -1.89
C LEU A 774 25.74 -18.24 -2.29
N GLN A 775 26.20 -18.33 -3.54
CA GLN A 775 27.32 -17.53 -4.04
C GLN A 775 27.24 -17.30 -5.55
N ASN A 776 27.83 -16.20 -6.00
CA ASN A 776 28.09 -15.89 -7.39
C ASN A 776 29.59 -15.69 -7.62
N GLU A 777 30.16 -16.34 -8.65
CA GLU A 777 31.55 -16.16 -9.07
C GLU A 777 32.55 -16.16 -7.90
N SER A 778 32.43 -17.11 -7.01
CA SER A 778 33.17 -17.20 -5.78
C SER A 778 33.95 -18.52 -5.70
N THR A 779 34.89 -18.64 -4.78
CA THR A 779 35.77 -19.81 -4.61
C THR A 779 35.65 -20.41 -3.20
N LEU A 780 34.43 -20.45 -2.64
CA LEU A 780 34.21 -21.10 -1.37
C LEU A 780 34.68 -22.58 -1.43
N PRO A 781 35.42 -23.08 -0.41
CA PRO A 781 35.69 -24.48 -0.33
C PRO A 781 34.43 -25.33 -0.35
N ARG A 782 34.44 -26.45 -1.06
CA ARG A 782 33.30 -27.33 -1.25
C ARG A 782 32.63 -27.74 0.07
N GLU A 783 33.45 -28.12 1.06
CA GLU A 783 32.95 -28.54 2.36
C GLU A 783 32.26 -27.38 3.11
N PHE A 784 32.77 -26.16 2.98
CA PHE A 784 32.13 -24.99 3.59
C PHE A 784 30.84 -24.61 2.87
N ALA A 785 30.80 -24.65 1.55
CA ALA A 785 29.59 -24.47 0.78
C ALA A 785 28.52 -25.54 1.12
N GLN A 786 28.94 -26.80 1.34
CA GLN A 786 28.06 -27.86 1.80
C GLN A 786 27.50 -27.59 3.21
N GLU A 787 28.36 -27.16 4.16
CA GLU A 787 27.96 -26.79 5.52
C GLU A 787 26.93 -25.67 5.48
N CYS A 788 27.12 -24.65 4.65
CA CYS A 788 26.17 -23.54 4.46
C CYS A 788 24.85 -24.03 3.83
N SER A 789 24.93 -24.95 2.86
CA SER A 789 23.74 -25.53 2.23
C SER A 789 22.90 -26.32 3.22
N ASP A 790 23.56 -27.09 4.09
CA ASP A 790 22.88 -27.85 5.14
C ASP A 790 22.23 -26.93 6.18
N LEU A 791 22.89 -25.83 6.53
CA LEU A 791 22.32 -24.78 7.39
C LEU A 791 21.05 -24.13 6.77
N ILE A 792 21.04 -23.84 5.48
CA ILE A 792 19.86 -23.35 4.78
C ILE A 792 18.72 -24.38 4.89
N ARG A 793 19.00 -25.68 4.65
CA ARG A 793 18.01 -26.75 4.74
C ARG A 793 17.48 -26.98 6.17
N GLU A 794 18.30 -26.74 7.17
CA GLU A 794 17.87 -26.77 8.56
C GLU A 794 16.87 -25.67 8.85
N MET A 795 17.13 -24.45 8.38
CA MET A 795 16.34 -23.27 8.66
C MET A 795 15.12 -23.10 7.73
N ASP A 796 15.17 -23.69 6.55
CA ASP A 796 14.07 -23.73 5.58
C ASP A 796 13.85 -25.16 5.09
N PRO A 797 12.92 -25.92 5.70
CA PRO A 797 12.62 -27.28 5.29
C PRO A 797 12.22 -27.43 3.82
N THR A 798 11.68 -26.37 3.20
CA THR A 798 11.31 -26.39 1.77
C THR A 798 12.52 -26.48 0.85
N ALA A 799 13.72 -26.13 1.33
CA ALA A 799 14.96 -26.32 0.60
C ALA A 799 15.43 -27.79 0.49
N LYS A 800 14.75 -28.72 1.19
CA LYS A 800 14.94 -30.17 1.04
C LYS A 800 14.08 -30.74 -0.09
N THR A 801 12.92 -30.17 -0.35
CA THR A 801 11.87 -30.78 -1.20
C THR A 801 11.45 -29.94 -2.39
N MET A 802 11.47 -28.60 -2.27
CA MET A 802 10.92 -27.68 -3.27
C MET A 802 11.95 -26.66 -3.77
N ARG A 803 12.52 -25.84 -2.88
CA ARG A 803 13.50 -24.82 -3.23
C ARG A 803 14.87 -25.45 -3.53
N VAL A 804 15.60 -24.86 -4.45
CA VAL A 804 16.95 -25.30 -4.83
C VAL A 804 17.98 -24.38 -4.24
N ILE A 805 19.07 -24.93 -3.74
CA ILE A 805 20.25 -24.18 -3.31
C ILE A 805 21.24 -24.14 -4.46
N THR A 806 21.66 -22.96 -4.88
CA THR A 806 22.45 -22.79 -6.10
C THR A 806 23.73 -21.99 -5.84
N THR A 807 24.69 -22.22 -6.72
CA THR A 807 25.72 -21.22 -7.05
C THR A 807 25.45 -20.73 -8.48
N CYS A 808 26.05 -19.60 -8.85
CA CYS A 808 26.08 -19.17 -10.23
C CYS A 808 27.54 -18.96 -10.63
N ASN A 809 28.08 -19.87 -11.45
CA ASN A 809 29.50 -19.90 -11.80
C ASN A 809 30.43 -19.85 -10.56
N GLY A 810 30.05 -20.53 -9.50
CA GLY A 810 30.60 -20.37 -8.17
C GLY A 810 31.06 -21.64 -7.46
N GLY A 811 31.42 -22.69 -8.17
CA GLY A 811 32.00 -23.92 -7.58
C GLY A 811 30.96 -24.95 -7.13
N GLU A 812 31.38 -25.87 -6.28
CA GLU A 812 30.62 -27.04 -5.82
C GLU A 812 30.11 -26.88 -4.38
N GLY A 813 29.30 -27.82 -3.92
CA GLY A 813 28.78 -27.88 -2.53
C GLY A 813 27.32 -27.41 -2.39
N THR A 814 26.65 -27.12 -3.51
CA THR A 814 25.22 -26.83 -3.59
C THR A 814 24.50 -27.83 -4.46
N ASP A 815 23.15 -27.71 -4.62
CA ASP A 815 22.37 -28.59 -5.46
C ASP A 815 22.68 -28.39 -6.95
N TRP A 816 22.98 -27.16 -7.34
CA TRP A 816 23.14 -26.80 -8.72
C TRP A 816 24.09 -25.60 -8.90
N ASN A 817 25.11 -25.76 -9.75
CA ASN A 817 25.91 -24.64 -10.24
C ASN A 817 25.31 -24.17 -11.59
N VAL A 818 24.58 -23.08 -11.54
CA VAL A 818 23.92 -22.47 -12.71
C VAL A 818 24.99 -21.80 -13.57
N ILE A 819 24.96 -22.06 -14.85
CA ILE A 819 25.91 -21.46 -15.80
C ILE A 819 25.56 -20.01 -16.14
N GLN A 820 26.58 -19.28 -16.56
CA GLN A 820 26.46 -17.96 -17.20
C GLN A 820 26.89 -18.10 -18.67
N ASN A 821 26.20 -17.37 -19.55
CA ASN A 821 26.58 -17.31 -20.94
C ASN A 821 26.60 -15.88 -21.45
N TRP A 822 27.79 -15.39 -21.66
CA TRP A 822 28.06 -14.00 -22.10
C TRP A 822 28.34 -13.90 -23.61
N SER A 823 28.09 -14.94 -24.36
CA SER A 823 28.28 -14.96 -25.83
C SER A 823 27.50 -13.83 -26.49
N GLY A 824 28.21 -13.07 -27.33
CA GLY A 824 27.65 -11.92 -28.02
C GLY A 824 27.55 -10.62 -27.21
N THR A 825 27.95 -10.59 -25.92
CA THR A 825 27.91 -9.35 -25.10
C THR A 825 29.30 -8.82 -24.78
N TYR A 826 30.18 -9.60 -24.21
CA TYR A 826 31.56 -9.18 -23.88
C TYR A 826 32.60 -9.79 -24.81
N GLY A 827 32.32 -9.90 -26.12
CA GLY A 827 33.20 -10.54 -27.06
C GLY A 827 33.18 -12.06 -26.98
N GLY A 828 32.15 -12.65 -26.39
CA GLY A 828 31.92 -14.08 -26.33
C GLY A 828 31.63 -14.64 -27.74
N ASP A 829 32.00 -15.92 -27.96
CA ASP A 829 31.79 -16.60 -29.21
C ASP A 829 30.40 -17.26 -29.26
N VAL A 830 29.50 -16.70 -30.06
CA VAL A 830 28.12 -17.18 -30.21
C VAL A 830 28.04 -18.63 -30.68
N THR A 831 29.09 -19.15 -31.35
CA THR A 831 29.13 -20.55 -31.76
C THR A 831 29.32 -21.53 -30.61
N LYS A 832 29.68 -21.05 -29.43
CA LYS A 832 29.83 -21.87 -28.23
C LYS A 832 28.55 -21.96 -27.40
N TYR A 833 27.50 -21.20 -27.77
CA TYR A 833 26.25 -21.14 -27.01
C TYR A 833 25.63 -22.52 -26.77
N ASP A 834 25.45 -23.31 -27.81
CA ASP A 834 24.87 -24.65 -27.71
C ASP A 834 25.72 -25.58 -26.84
N ARG A 835 27.04 -25.47 -26.93
CA ARG A 835 27.96 -26.26 -26.11
C ARG A 835 27.86 -25.89 -24.65
N GLU A 836 27.80 -24.62 -24.33
CA GLU A 836 27.69 -24.14 -22.95
C GLU A 836 26.35 -24.51 -22.33
N LEU A 837 25.27 -24.41 -23.08
CA LEU A 837 23.95 -24.84 -22.64
C LEU A 837 23.86 -26.36 -22.45
N SER A 838 24.48 -27.14 -23.34
CA SER A 838 24.47 -28.60 -23.24
C SER A 838 25.22 -29.15 -22.03
N GLN A 839 26.07 -28.35 -21.37
CA GLN A 839 26.77 -28.72 -20.15
C GLN A 839 25.90 -28.56 -18.89
N ALA A 840 24.78 -27.83 -18.99
CA ALA A 840 23.84 -27.65 -17.88
C ALA A 840 22.91 -28.85 -17.77
N ASN A 841 22.76 -29.39 -16.57
CA ASN A 841 21.74 -30.39 -16.29
C ASN A 841 20.31 -29.86 -16.47
N GLN A 842 20.17 -28.56 -16.47
CA GLN A 842 18.95 -27.79 -16.60
C GLN A 842 19.18 -26.63 -17.56
N LEU A 843 18.16 -26.28 -18.31
CA LEU A 843 18.22 -25.19 -19.28
C LEU A 843 17.91 -23.85 -18.60
N LEU A 844 18.73 -23.44 -17.65
CA LEU A 844 18.71 -22.10 -17.08
C LEU A 844 20.04 -21.43 -17.33
N ASN A 845 20.04 -20.32 -18.01
CA ASN A 845 21.17 -19.42 -18.10
C ASN A 845 21.04 -18.37 -16.98
N GLY A 846 21.98 -18.36 -16.04
CA GLY A 846 21.96 -17.46 -14.89
C GLY A 846 22.24 -16.00 -15.23
N GLU A 847 23.02 -15.79 -16.28
CA GLU A 847 23.34 -14.45 -16.78
C GLU A 847 23.66 -14.50 -18.27
N TYR A 848 23.05 -13.57 -19.01
CA TYR A 848 23.40 -13.28 -20.40
C TYR A 848 22.97 -11.86 -20.75
N GLY A 849 23.72 -11.18 -21.63
CA GLY A 849 23.42 -9.82 -22.06
C GLY A 849 23.47 -8.82 -20.91
N ALA A 850 24.49 -8.00 -20.85
CA ALA A 850 24.57 -6.94 -19.85
C ALA A 850 24.21 -5.59 -20.45
N TRP A 851 23.46 -4.80 -19.69
CA TRP A 851 23.22 -3.41 -19.97
C TRP A 851 23.82 -2.57 -18.84
N ARG A 852 24.79 -1.73 -19.18
CA ARG A 852 25.42 -0.81 -18.23
C ARG A 852 25.21 0.61 -18.69
N SER A 853 24.63 1.43 -17.85
CA SER A 853 24.48 2.87 -18.08
C SER A 853 25.46 3.62 -17.17
N ILE A 854 26.76 3.50 -17.47
CA ILE A 854 27.82 4.20 -16.73
C ILE A 854 27.94 5.63 -17.25
N ASP A 855 27.81 5.81 -18.54
CA ASP A 855 27.83 7.08 -19.24
C ASP A 855 26.94 6.94 -20.50
N PRO A 856 25.75 7.57 -20.53
CA PRO A 856 24.86 7.46 -21.69
C PRO A 856 25.46 8.02 -22.97
N VAL A 857 26.35 8.99 -22.88
CA VAL A 857 27.01 9.58 -24.05
C VAL A 857 28.01 8.60 -24.67
N SER A 858 28.85 8.02 -23.82
CA SER A 858 29.81 6.99 -24.24
C SER A 858 29.12 5.74 -24.77
N TYR A 859 28.02 5.32 -24.14
CA TYR A 859 27.26 4.17 -24.58
C TYR A 859 26.54 4.40 -25.93
N THR A 860 25.94 5.56 -26.11
CA THR A 860 25.29 5.94 -27.38
C THR A 860 26.31 5.98 -28.53
N HIS A 861 27.53 6.46 -28.27
CA HIS A 861 28.61 6.47 -29.24
C HIS A 861 29.12 5.07 -29.58
N LEU A 862 29.29 4.21 -28.60
CA LEU A 862 29.67 2.80 -28.83
C LEU A 862 28.65 2.07 -29.73
N ARG A 863 27.36 2.21 -29.45
CA ARG A 863 26.30 1.62 -30.26
C ARG A 863 26.21 2.21 -31.68
N ALA A 864 26.45 3.50 -31.83
CA ALA A 864 26.47 4.13 -33.14
C ALA A 864 27.60 3.63 -34.04
N HIS A 865 28.67 3.09 -33.47
CA HIS A 865 29.78 2.47 -34.20
C HIS A 865 29.57 0.97 -34.47
N GLU A 866 28.68 0.32 -33.72
CA GLU A 866 28.34 -1.11 -33.94
C GLU A 866 27.21 -1.32 -34.95
N THR A 867 26.50 -0.27 -35.31
CA THR A 867 25.43 -0.31 -36.34
C THR A 867 25.91 0.32 -37.64
#